data_9e1d52ab5a2462e653ecf4f770dc9183
#
_entry.id   9e1d52ab5a2462e653ecf4f770dc9183
#
_cell.length_a   1.000
_cell.length_b   1.000
_cell.length_c   1.000
_cell.angle_alpha   90.00
_cell.angle_beta   90.00
_cell.angle_gamma   90.00
#
_symmetry.space_group_name_H-M   'P 1'
#
loop_
_entity.id
_entity.type
_entity.pdbx_description
1 polymer ?
#
loop_
_entity_poly.entity_id
_entity_poly.type
_entity_poly.pdbx_seq_one_letter_code
_entity_poly.pdbx_strand_id
1 'polypeptide(L)'
;MKYCRLLVLLGILLGVIGVSDSPVQARVTAPTVVNLELYGTFNSMGVIVTLDASDDPDQDAISNLEYRLLGESNYHQGFPLTRVADTRFVGSLFWLEPGSIYDVRVSFSDPDHDPIHGMVLSGSSATRTEITIPIASHTYYVNPNGSGTGCSLVSPCQLEEALNQAQPGEEVVLRGGTYFQGELSLPRSGVPGAPIVIRSFEGEMAILDGADPAVFTWASLGGGIYHTTTHEADSFLVLADGERLLPYRSIAELQTLGWGIPGFYVDGVDLYMHLAGDADPNNATMIISRFSSAFIIEQDYIYFLNLTIQHYGAGDYPKALYFYNASDNLVQGCTFAMNNLGIGIKYASHRNVIQDNLFYDAIFSWPWDAFYAGEVPYGGGGIRFYSPSDGRGTVIRNNTFHDFFDSLGACPQETSAITNETDVYNNLVYNSGDDGIETDGRCSNVRIWGNTFHDVLMGISLAPVYDGPVYAIRNLIYRTGAGNNDYSGSAFKFNSGYDQSGPMYLFHNSGDAALTEPLSSGLDIKSPGSWTMITARNNIWSGTDYAISNANPEQPIDLDYDDLYTTRPGELAWWSNLEDRHLNTLSELQTATGQELHGMNALPGFADTASGDYTLADSSELIDAGLVLPGINDDYLGNAPDMGAFEYEGYGFSLSAFPNKQAILPSGTAVYTLSLQSRGGFTDTVQLTVSNPSPDLIVSLDADQAVPPAQVALTIEDTHAAPLPVGLFYTIPITATSGDLIQVINIYLLVGGKQVYLPLAYK
;
A
#
# COMPACT_ATOMS: atom_id res chain seq x y z
N MET A 1 22.85 -2.49 -21.25
CA MET A 1 24.25 -2.00 -21.37
C MET A 1 24.68 -1.96 -22.83
N LYS A 2 24.63 -0.82 -23.50
CA LYS A 2 25.29 -0.63 -24.79
C LYS A 2 26.03 0.69 -24.75
N TYR A 3 27.33 0.58 -24.91
CA TYR A 3 28.32 1.65 -24.91
C TYR A 3 28.11 2.64 -26.06
N CYS A 4 28.06 3.92 -25.76
CA CYS A 4 28.28 4.98 -26.74
C CYS A 4 29.72 5.50 -26.58
N ARG A 5 30.58 5.22 -27.56
CA ARG A 5 31.94 5.77 -27.64
C ARG A 5 31.86 7.15 -28.26
N LEU A 6 32.30 8.16 -27.52
CA LEU A 6 32.53 9.50 -28.07
C LEU A 6 34.04 9.70 -28.33
N LEU A 7 34.39 10.01 -29.57
CA LEU A 7 35.73 10.36 -30.01
C LEU A 7 36.08 11.77 -29.51
N VAL A 8 37.22 11.87 -28.82
CA VAL A 8 37.85 13.15 -28.46
C VAL A 8 38.78 13.57 -29.58
N LEU A 9 38.52 14.70 -30.20
CA LEU A 9 39.47 15.42 -31.09
C LEU A 9 40.26 16.42 -30.26
N LEU A 10 41.57 16.23 -30.23
CA LEU A 10 42.57 17.09 -29.59
C LEU A 10 42.83 18.30 -30.48
N GLY A 11 42.53 19.50 -30.01
CA GLY A 11 42.95 20.76 -30.60
C GLY A 11 43.79 21.55 -29.62
N ILE A 12 45.08 21.61 -29.84
CA ILE A 12 46.03 22.43 -29.07
C ILE A 12 45.93 23.88 -29.58
N LEU A 13 45.62 24.83 -28.70
CA LEU A 13 45.89 26.25 -28.93
C LEU A 13 46.56 26.84 -27.69
N LEU A 14 47.81 27.29 -27.86
CA LEU A 14 48.55 28.08 -26.87
C LEU A 14 47.97 29.50 -26.81
N GLY A 15 47.70 30.00 -25.64
CA GLY A 15 47.27 31.39 -25.41
C GLY A 15 47.47 31.85 -23.96
N VAL A 16 48.58 32.50 -23.77
CA VAL A 16 48.93 33.59 -22.82
C VAL A 16 48.23 33.65 -21.48
N ILE A 17 49.03 33.48 -20.42
CA ILE A 17 48.72 33.68 -19.01
C ILE A 17 48.48 35.17 -18.76
N GLY A 18 47.25 35.49 -18.37
CA GLY A 18 46.90 36.74 -17.68
C GLY A 18 46.35 36.38 -16.28
N VAL A 19 47.16 36.57 -15.26
CA VAL A 19 46.72 36.47 -13.86
C VAL A 19 45.90 37.72 -13.55
N SER A 20 44.58 37.55 -13.42
CA SER A 20 43.73 38.53 -12.79
C SER A 20 43.24 37.93 -11.47
N ASP A 21 43.75 38.44 -10.36
CA ASP A 21 43.21 38.23 -9.03
C ASP A 21 41.78 38.78 -8.99
N SER A 22 40.80 37.91 -9.17
CA SER A 22 39.41 38.20 -8.76
C SER A 22 39.22 37.76 -7.32
N PRO A 23 38.73 38.61 -6.44
CA PRO A 23 38.47 38.20 -5.07
C PRO A 23 37.40 37.10 -5.12
N VAL A 24 37.71 35.97 -4.49
CA VAL A 24 36.73 34.94 -4.16
C VAL A 24 35.69 35.60 -3.27
N GLN A 25 34.54 35.99 -3.83
CA GLN A 25 33.37 36.33 -3.07
C GLN A 25 32.94 35.04 -2.35
N ALA A 26 33.22 35.02 -1.05
CA ALA A 26 32.56 34.05 -0.17
C ALA A 26 31.05 34.16 -0.43
N ARG A 27 30.47 33.08 -0.96
CA ARG A 27 29.02 32.95 -1.07
C ARG A 27 28.51 32.98 0.37
N VAL A 28 28.02 34.12 0.83
CA VAL A 28 27.27 34.21 2.06
C VAL A 28 26.01 33.39 1.80
N THR A 29 26.01 32.16 2.24
CA THR A 29 24.76 31.39 2.37
C THR A 29 23.88 32.20 3.29
N ALA A 30 22.68 32.55 2.84
CA ALA A 30 21.69 33.14 3.73
C ALA A 30 21.52 32.19 4.92
N PRO A 31 21.44 32.71 6.17
CA PRO A 31 21.27 31.87 7.34
C PRO A 31 20.04 31.00 7.13
N THR A 32 20.16 29.70 7.35
CA THR A 32 19.07 28.75 7.28
C THR A 32 18.12 29.12 8.42
N VAL A 33 16.90 29.51 8.12
CA VAL A 33 15.92 29.84 9.15
C VAL A 33 15.43 28.53 9.72
N VAL A 34 15.52 28.34 11.02
CA VAL A 34 14.91 27.20 11.72
C VAL A 34 13.44 27.11 11.36
N ASN A 35 13.00 25.98 10.89
CA ASN A 35 11.65 25.79 10.38
C ASN A 35 11.02 24.50 10.90
N LEU A 36 9.73 24.61 11.29
CA LEU A 36 8.85 23.47 11.55
C LEU A 36 7.84 23.35 10.44
N GLU A 37 7.82 22.20 9.78
CA GLU A 37 6.86 21.84 8.74
C GLU A 37 5.97 20.71 9.20
N LEU A 38 4.65 20.85 9.03
CA LEU A 38 3.62 19.89 9.37
C LEU A 38 2.84 19.51 8.15
N TYR A 39 2.65 18.21 7.91
CA TYR A 39 1.92 17.71 6.74
C TYR A 39 0.97 16.56 7.10
N GLY A 40 -0.34 16.86 7.14
CA GLY A 40 -1.37 15.86 7.47
C GLY A 40 -1.77 15.00 6.26
N THR A 41 -1.87 13.70 6.47
CA THR A 41 -2.65 12.76 5.66
C THR A 41 -3.99 12.51 6.33
N PHE A 42 -4.65 11.35 6.18
CA PHE A 42 -5.93 11.12 6.87
C PHE A 42 -5.74 10.83 8.36
N ASN A 43 -4.86 9.89 8.68
CA ASN A 43 -4.68 9.38 10.05
C ASN A 43 -3.28 9.64 10.63
N SER A 44 -2.46 10.39 9.91
CA SER A 44 -1.08 10.66 10.30
C SER A 44 -0.69 12.09 9.95
N MET A 45 0.39 12.56 10.57
CA MET A 45 0.97 13.86 10.25
C MET A 45 2.49 13.76 10.29
N GLY A 46 3.15 14.09 9.19
CA GLY A 46 4.59 14.27 9.15
C GLY A 46 5.01 15.55 9.85
N VAL A 47 6.09 15.47 10.59
CA VAL A 47 6.70 16.55 11.34
C VAL A 47 8.15 16.66 10.93
N ILE A 48 8.54 17.78 10.33
CA ILE A 48 9.90 18.01 9.86
C ILE A 48 10.44 19.28 10.49
N VAL A 49 11.62 19.19 11.11
CA VAL A 49 12.37 20.35 11.61
C VAL A 49 13.66 20.48 10.83
N THR A 50 13.89 21.67 10.31
CA THR A 50 15.16 22.06 9.69
C THR A 50 15.86 23.07 10.59
N LEU A 51 17.13 22.81 10.91
CA LEU A 51 17.98 23.62 11.80
C LEU A 51 19.00 24.43 11.01
N ASP A 52 19.61 25.42 11.66
CA ASP A 52 20.92 25.93 11.24
C ASP A 52 22.01 24.98 11.76
N ALA A 53 23.07 24.77 11.00
CA ALA A 53 24.17 23.88 11.40
C ALA A 53 24.92 24.35 12.65
N SER A 54 24.73 25.60 13.08
CA SER A 54 25.28 26.14 14.32
C SER A 54 24.41 25.89 15.56
N ASP A 55 23.19 25.38 15.37
CA ASP A 55 22.28 25.10 16.48
C ASP A 55 22.68 23.83 17.26
N ASP A 56 23.25 22.84 16.56
CA ASP A 56 23.65 21.53 17.07
C ASP A 56 24.89 21.02 16.30
N PRO A 57 26.09 21.56 16.61
CA PRO A 57 27.30 21.28 15.84
C PRO A 57 27.84 19.86 15.97
N ASP A 58 27.63 19.20 17.10
CA ASP A 58 28.09 17.82 17.36
C ASP A 58 27.02 16.76 17.13
N GLN A 59 25.78 17.20 16.82
CA GLN A 59 24.67 16.38 16.37
C GLN A 59 24.13 15.35 17.38
N ASP A 60 24.20 15.68 18.68
CA ASP A 60 23.74 14.78 19.73
C ASP A 60 22.41 15.21 20.39
N ALA A 61 21.79 16.29 19.92
CA ALA A 61 20.49 16.73 20.40
C ALA A 61 19.37 15.70 20.20
N ILE A 62 18.50 15.61 21.18
CA ILE A 62 17.33 14.72 21.21
C ILE A 62 16.06 15.56 21.12
N SER A 63 15.13 15.17 20.24
CA SER A 63 13.83 15.81 20.09
C SER A 63 12.80 15.23 21.06
N ASN A 64 11.84 16.07 21.46
CA ASN A 64 10.62 15.67 22.16
C ASN A 64 9.42 16.21 21.37
N LEU A 65 8.52 15.32 20.94
CA LEU A 65 7.35 15.64 20.14
C LEU A 65 6.09 15.54 21.00
N GLU A 66 5.27 16.58 20.97
CA GLU A 66 4.00 16.63 21.67
C GLU A 66 2.90 17.16 20.74
N TYR A 67 1.69 16.67 20.88
CA TYR A 67 0.56 17.10 20.09
C TYR A 67 -0.74 17.09 20.90
N ARG A 68 -1.73 17.82 20.41
CA ARG A 68 -3.11 17.78 20.94
C ARG A 68 -4.11 18.14 19.85
N LEU A 69 -5.33 17.65 19.97
CA LEU A 69 -6.44 18.14 19.18
C LEU A 69 -6.71 19.63 19.53
N LEU A 70 -6.99 20.46 18.52
CA LEU A 70 -7.26 21.88 18.74
C LEU A 70 -8.44 22.07 19.70
N GLY A 71 -8.17 22.74 20.81
CA GLY A 71 -9.16 22.99 21.87
C GLY A 71 -8.99 22.09 23.11
N GLU A 72 -8.18 21.04 23.04
CA GLU A 72 -7.78 20.29 24.23
C GLU A 72 -6.83 21.09 25.11
N SER A 73 -6.87 20.82 26.42
CA SER A 73 -6.02 21.52 27.40
C SER A 73 -4.63 20.89 27.52
N ASN A 74 -4.53 19.57 27.33
CA ASN A 74 -3.32 18.79 27.56
C ASN A 74 -2.70 18.38 26.23
N TYR A 75 -1.36 18.31 26.22
CA TYR A 75 -0.62 17.68 25.14
C TYR A 75 -0.43 16.19 25.42
N HIS A 76 -0.51 15.38 24.38
CA HIS A 76 -0.10 13.99 24.35
C HIS A 76 1.33 13.90 23.87
N GLN A 77 2.05 12.92 24.36
CA GLN A 77 3.41 12.64 23.92
C GLN A 77 3.36 11.92 22.58
N GLY A 78 4.12 12.41 21.60
CA GLY A 78 4.35 11.70 20.32
C GLY A 78 5.66 10.92 20.33
N PHE A 79 5.85 10.05 19.35
CA PHE A 79 7.13 9.38 19.14
C PHE A 79 8.18 10.41 18.71
N PRO A 80 9.41 10.40 19.25
CA PRO A 80 10.42 11.42 18.97
C PRO A 80 10.78 11.52 17.49
N LEU A 81 11.17 12.72 17.03
CA LEU A 81 11.73 12.87 15.70
C LEU A 81 13.13 12.26 15.64
N THR A 82 13.48 11.76 14.47
CA THR A 82 14.79 11.17 14.21
C THR A 82 15.63 12.10 13.36
N ARG A 83 16.90 12.23 13.68
CA ARG A 83 17.86 12.93 12.83
C ARG A 83 18.15 12.10 11.58
N VAL A 84 17.87 12.66 10.41
CA VAL A 84 18.09 12.02 9.09
C VAL A 84 19.21 12.70 8.30
N ALA A 85 19.62 13.90 8.71
CA ALA A 85 20.75 14.64 8.16
C ALA A 85 21.25 15.65 9.22
N ASP A 86 22.42 16.23 9.00
CA ASP A 86 23.10 17.15 9.94
C ASP A 86 22.18 18.23 10.51
N THR A 87 21.28 18.76 9.69
CA THR A 87 20.38 19.85 10.05
C THR A 87 18.89 19.47 9.98
N ARG A 88 18.57 18.18 9.91
CA ARG A 88 17.18 17.77 9.65
C ARG A 88 16.72 16.67 10.58
N PHE A 89 15.60 16.93 11.27
CA PHE A 89 14.83 15.94 12.01
C PHE A 89 13.51 15.65 11.32
N VAL A 90 13.11 14.39 11.26
CA VAL A 90 11.88 13.93 10.62
C VAL A 90 11.19 12.92 11.54
N GLY A 91 9.87 12.97 11.58
CA GLY A 91 9.05 12.01 12.29
C GLY A 91 7.58 12.10 11.93
N SER A 92 6.76 11.30 12.58
CA SER A 92 5.33 11.23 12.35
C SER A 92 4.51 11.18 13.62
N LEU A 93 3.31 11.76 13.56
CA LEU A 93 2.20 11.48 14.47
C LEU A 93 1.29 10.44 13.82
N PHE A 94 0.75 9.54 14.61
CA PHE A 94 -0.09 8.43 14.19
C PHE A 94 -1.48 8.51 14.83
N TRP A 95 -2.41 7.74 14.33
CA TRP A 95 -3.77 7.53 14.86
C TRP A 95 -4.60 8.82 15.01
N LEU A 96 -4.33 9.80 14.17
CA LEU A 96 -5.05 11.06 14.15
C LEU A 96 -6.43 10.93 13.53
N GLU A 97 -7.37 11.77 13.94
CA GLU A 97 -8.72 11.81 13.37
C GLU A 97 -8.70 12.58 12.03
N PRO A 98 -9.33 12.02 10.96
CA PRO A 98 -9.45 12.72 9.68
C PRO A 98 -10.21 14.06 9.81
N GLY A 99 -9.74 15.09 9.09
CA GLY A 99 -10.36 16.40 9.05
C GLY A 99 -10.24 17.20 10.34
N SER A 100 -9.32 16.84 11.22
CA SER A 100 -9.11 17.45 12.54
C SER A 100 -7.85 18.30 12.57
N ILE A 101 -7.86 19.38 13.35
CA ILE A 101 -6.70 20.27 13.49
C ILE A 101 -5.95 19.90 14.75
N TYR A 102 -4.64 19.77 14.66
CA TYR A 102 -3.75 19.47 15.77
C TYR A 102 -2.75 20.59 15.98
N ASP A 103 -2.57 20.98 17.25
CA ASP A 103 -1.43 21.77 17.72
C ASP A 103 -0.25 20.82 17.95
N VAL A 104 0.90 21.11 17.38
CA VAL A 104 2.11 20.30 17.47
C VAL A 104 3.22 21.15 18.08
N ARG A 105 3.99 20.55 19.00
CA ARG A 105 5.14 21.16 19.63
C ARG A 105 6.33 20.23 19.58
N VAL A 106 7.46 20.74 19.13
CA VAL A 106 8.76 20.05 19.15
C VAL A 106 9.70 20.83 20.05
N SER A 107 10.27 20.16 21.04
CA SER A 107 11.31 20.72 21.90
C SER A 107 12.56 19.85 21.82
N PHE A 108 13.71 20.44 22.14
CA PHE A 108 14.99 19.75 22.07
C PHE A 108 15.72 19.80 23.42
N SER A 109 16.39 18.71 23.74
CA SER A 109 17.38 18.62 24.81
C SER A 109 18.72 18.23 24.19
N ASP A 110 19.78 18.78 24.70
CA ASP A 110 21.14 18.63 24.23
C ASP A 110 22.07 18.47 25.44
N PRO A 111 22.94 17.43 25.46
CA PRO A 111 23.74 17.10 26.65
C PRO A 111 24.71 18.16 27.07
N ASP A 112 25.37 18.84 26.15
CA ASP A 112 26.37 19.87 26.41
C ASP A 112 25.84 21.30 26.25
N HIS A 113 24.52 21.44 26.02
CA HIS A 113 23.78 22.70 25.99
C HIS A 113 24.13 23.61 24.82
N ASP A 114 24.27 23.04 23.65
CA ASP A 114 24.34 23.77 22.40
C ASP A 114 23.10 24.66 22.15
N PRO A 115 23.12 25.61 21.24
CA PRO A 115 22.03 26.57 21.03
C PRO A 115 20.64 25.96 20.84
N ILE A 116 20.55 24.72 20.37
CA ILE A 116 19.29 23.98 20.25
C ILE A 116 18.66 23.64 21.61
N HIS A 117 19.45 23.53 22.68
CA HIS A 117 18.96 23.12 24.00
C HIS A 117 17.87 24.07 24.53
N GLY A 118 16.70 23.48 24.79
CA GLY A 118 15.54 24.25 25.24
C GLY A 118 14.80 25.00 24.13
N MET A 119 15.23 24.88 22.87
CA MET A 119 14.46 25.39 21.72
C MET A 119 13.11 24.72 21.67
N VAL A 120 12.05 25.50 21.42
CA VAL A 120 10.68 25.01 21.27
C VAL A 120 10.08 25.58 19.99
N LEU A 121 9.67 24.71 19.08
CA LEU A 121 8.96 25.06 17.87
C LEU A 121 7.51 24.60 18.00
N SER A 122 6.56 25.40 17.52
CA SER A 122 5.13 25.07 17.58
C SER A 122 4.44 25.47 16.31
N GLY A 123 3.47 24.68 15.90
CA GLY A 123 2.63 24.93 14.73
C GLY A 123 1.32 24.20 14.85
N SER A 124 0.39 24.51 13.95
CA SER A 124 -0.88 23.78 13.83
C SER A 124 -1.11 23.39 12.38
N SER A 125 -1.60 22.18 12.17
CA SER A 125 -1.99 21.67 10.85
C SER A 125 -3.21 20.77 10.95
N ALA A 126 -3.92 20.61 9.83
CA ALA A 126 -5.05 19.71 9.75
C ALA A 126 -4.67 18.39 9.08
N THR A 127 -5.30 17.32 9.51
CA THR A 127 -5.38 16.08 8.74
C THR A 127 -6.35 16.27 7.57
N ARG A 128 -6.20 15.43 6.54
CA ARG A 128 -7.11 15.44 5.37
C ARG A 128 -8.50 14.96 5.80
N THR A 129 -9.53 15.62 5.29
CA THR A 129 -10.91 15.16 5.42
C THR A 129 -11.14 13.95 4.51
N GLU A 130 -11.88 12.95 4.99
CA GLU A 130 -12.29 11.80 4.17
C GLU A 130 -12.97 12.23 2.87
N ILE A 131 -12.65 11.50 1.78
CA ILE A 131 -13.16 11.85 0.46
C ILE A 131 -14.62 11.46 0.37
N THR A 132 -15.45 12.42 -0.01
CA THR A 132 -16.85 12.19 -0.36
C THR A 132 -17.03 12.42 -1.86
N ILE A 133 -17.74 11.50 -2.53
CA ILE A 133 -18.04 11.64 -3.94
C ILE A 133 -19.22 12.62 -4.07
N PRO A 134 -19.05 13.82 -4.68
CA PRO A 134 -20.14 14.77 -4.82
C PRO A 134 -21.14 14.31 -5.89
N ILE A 135 -22.38 14.78 -5.78
CA ILE A 135 -23.38 14.57 -6.82
C ILE A 135 -22.96 15.38 -8.06
N ALA A 136 -22.84 14.70 -9.19
CA ALA A 136 -22.46 15.34 -10.44
C ALA A 136 -23.52 16.34 -10.93
N SER A 137 -23.08 17.46 -11.47
CA SER A 137 -23.96 18.50 -12.03
C SER A 137 -24.51 18.10 -13.42
N HIS A 138 -23.79 17.24 -14.14
CA HIS A 138 -24.15 16.67 -15.42
C HIS A 138 -23.54 15.29 -15.60
N THR A 139 -24.23 14.41 -16.34
CA THR A 139 -23.81 13.04 -16.63
C THR A 139 -23.71 12.81 -18.13
N TYR A 140 -22.53 12.39 -18.58
CA TYR A 140 -22.28 11.90 -19.93
C TYR A 140 -22.31 10.37 -19.94
N TYR A 141 -23.19 9.78 -20.74
CA TYR A 141 -23.28 8.32 -20.89
C TYR A 141 -22.49 7.86 -22.11
N VAL A 142 -21.66 6.85 -21.92
CA VAL A 142 -20.86 6.26 -22.99
C VAL A 142 -21.15 4.77 -23.13
N ASN A 143 -20.91 4.24 -24.34
CA ASN A 143 -21.08 2.81 -24.66
C ASN A 143 -19.98 2.40 -25.64
N PRO A 144 -19.48 1.14 -25.61
CA PRO A 144 -18.43 0.68 -26.54
C PRO A 144 -18.73 0.95 -28.01
N ASN A 145 -20.01 0.90 -28.39
CA ASN A 145 -20.50 1.18 -29.76
C ASN A 145 -21.21 2.54 -29.85
N GLY A 146 -21.00 3.43 -28.90
CA GLY A 146 -21.61 4.74 -28.87
C GLY A 146 -21.23 5.60 -30.06
N SER A 147 -22.04 6.58 -30.41
CA SER A 147 -21.79 7.48 -31.53
C SER A 147 -22.47 8.84 -31.32
N GLY A 148 -21.97 9.85 -32.04
CA GLY A 148 -22.47 11.22 -31.90
C GLY A 148 -21.92 11.96 -30.69
N THR A 149 -22.45 13.15 -30.40
CA THR A 149 -21.92 14.08 -29.40
C THR A 149 -22.88 14.36 -28.24
N GLY A 150 -24.06 13.75 -28.25
CA GLY A 150 -25.12 14.05 -27.26
C GLY A 150 -24.94 13.35 -25.93
N CYS A 151 -24.17 12.28 -25.86
CA CYS A 151 -23.77 11.51 -24.67
C CYS A 151 -24.89 11.28 -23.64
N SER A 152 -26.14 11.12 -24.10
CA SER A 152 -27.29 10.90 -23.21
C SER A 152 -27.52 9.41 -22.93
N LEU A 153 -28.28 9.09 -21.87
CA LEU A 153 -28.61 7.69 -21.54
C LEU A 153 -29.27 6.91 -22.69
N VAL A 154 -30.11 7.58 -23.49
CA VAL A 154 -30.81 6.96 -24.61
C VAL A 154 -30.01 6.98 -25.93
N SER A 155 -28.94 7.77 -25.97
CA SER A 155 -28.01 7.86 -27.11
C SER A 155 -26.60 8.11 -26.60
N PRO A 156 -25.94 7.05 -26.04
CA PRO A 156 -24.59 7.17 -25.53
C PRO A 156 -23.59 7.48 -26.65
N CYS A 157 -22.56 8.26 -26.31
CA CYS A 157 -21.45 8.57 -27.20
C CYS A 157 -20.24 7.62 -26.99
N GLN A 158 -19.15 7.87 -27.71
CA GLN A 158 -17.86 7.25 -27.46
C GLN A 158 -17.18 7.88 -26.24
N LEU A 159 -16.29 7.12 -25.58
CA LEU A 159 -15.64 7.55 -24.34
C LEU A 159 -14.81 8.84 -24.54
N GLU A 160 -14.01 8.93 -25.59
CA GLU A 160 -13.19 10.11 -25.88
C GLU A 160 -14.06 11.39 -26.05
N GLU A 161 -15.22 11.27 -26.67
CA GLU A 161 -16.14 12.40 -26.84
C GLU A 161 -16.65 12.91 -25.49
N ALA A 162 -17.02 11.99 -24.57
CA ALA A 162 -17.47 12.36 -23.23
C ALA A 162 -16.35 12.98 -22.40
N LEU A 163 -15.13 12.41 -22.45
CA LEU A 163 -13.96 12.98 -21.75
C LEU A 163 -13.63 14.40 -22.23
N ASN A 164 -13.76 14.66 -23.53
CA ASN A 164 -13.54 15.98 -24.10
C ASN A 164 -14.57 17.00 -23.65
N GLN A 165 -15.80 16.59 -23.36
CA GLN A 165 -16.88 17.48 -22.92
C GLN A 165 -16.89 17.73 -21.42
N ALA A 166 -16.61 16.71 -20.59
CA ALA A 166 -16.75 16.77 -19.15
C ALA A 166 -16.03 17.96 -18.50
N GLN A 167 -16.73 18.68 -17.63
CA GLN A 167 -16.24 19.84 -16.88
C GLN A 167 -16.05 19.49 -15.39
N PRO A 168 -15.36 20.31 -14.60
CA PRO A 168 -15.30 20.13 -13.15
C PRO A 168 -16.69 19.98 -12.51
N GLY A 169 -16.86 18.92 -11.71
CA GLY A 169 -18.12 18.57 -11.06
C GLY A 169 -19.10 17.78 -11.94
N GLU A 170 -18.66 17.28 -13.08
CA GLU A 170 -19.44 16.43 -13.97
C GLU A 170 -18.90 14.99 -13.99
N GLU A 171 -19.70 14.07 -14.52
CA GLU A 171 -19.32 12.65 -14.58
C GLU A 171 -19.46 12.03 -15.96
N VAL A 172 -18.59 11.08 -16.26
CA VAL A 172 -18.62 10.18 -17.42
C VAL A 172 -18.96 8.78 -16.95
N VAL A 173 -20.11 8.27 -17.37
CA VAL A 173 -20.67 6.99 -16.94
C VAL A 173 -20.61 5.97 -18.07
N LEU A 174 -19.79 4.96 -17.87
CA LEU A 174 -19.56 3.88 -18.82
C LEU A 174 -20.62 2.80 -18.67
N ARG A 175 -21.40 2.55 -19.73
CA ARG A 175 -22.31 1.41 -19.79
C ARG A 175 -21.51 0.11 -19.90
N GLY A 176 -22.09 -0.98 -19.43
CA GLY A 176 -21.48 -2.31 -19.47
C GLY A 176 -21.02 -2.73 -20.85
N GLY A 177 -19.87 -3.39 -20.89
CA GLY A 177 -19.22 -3.90 -22.10
C GLY A 177 -17.73 -3.59 -22.14
N THR A 178 -17.06 -4.07 -23.18
CA THR A 178 -15.59 -3.95 -23.32
C THR A 178 -15.25 -2.80 -24.26
N TYR A 179 -14.41 -1.89 -23.77
CA TYR A 179 -13.85 -0.75 -24.46
C TYR A 179 -12.40 -1.04 -24.83
N PHE A 180 -12.13 -1.47 -26.04
CA PHE A 180 -10.76 -1.67 -26.56
C PHE A 180 -10.16 -0.32 -26.92
N GLN A 181 -9.61 0.36 -25.91
CA GLN A 181 -9.09 1.71 -26.04
C GLN A 181 -7.88 1.89 -25.10
N GLY A 182 -7.00 2.82 -25.45
CA GLY A 182 -5.84 3.14 -24.63
C GLY A 182 -5.32 4.55 -24.90
N GLU A 183 -4.37 4.96 -24.08
CA GLU A 183 -3.70 6.25 -24.12
C GLU A 183 -4.69 7.43 -24.05
N LEU A 184 -5.79 7.21 -23.33
CA LEU A 184 -6.80 8.23 -23.09
C LEU A 184 -6.23 9.32 -22.19
N SER A 185 -6.63 10.56 -22.42
CA SER A 185 -6.29 11.71 -21.60
C SER A 185 -7.51 12.62 -21.43
N LEU A 186 -7.46 13.46 -20.40
CA LEU A 186 -8.48 14.49 -20.17
C LEU A 186 -7.90 15.87 -20.57
N PRO A 187 -8.67 16.72 -21.22
CA PRO A 187 -8.19 18.05 -21.60
C PRO A 187 -8.14 19.05 -20.42
N ARG A 188 -8.64 18.68 -19.25
CA ARG A 188 -8.73 19.56 -18.07
C ARG A 188 -8.79 18.80 -16.76
N SER A 189 -8.41 19.48 -15.69
CA SER A 189 -8.54 19.03 -14.30
C SER A 189 -9.95 19.25 -13.76
N GLY A 190 -10.34 18.48 -12.74
CA GLY A 190 -11.37 18.89 -11.79
C GLY A 190 -10.88 20.01 -10.88
N VAL A 191 -11.61 20.31 -9.83
CA VAL A 191 -11.23 21.30 -8.80
C VAL A 191 -11.63 20.78 -7.41
N PRO A 192 -11.10 21.34 -6.31
CA PRO A 192 -11.52 20.96 -4.96
C PRO A 192 -13.03 20.98 -4.79
N GLY A 193 -13.62 19.85 -4.37
CA GLY A 193 -15.07 19.69 -4.18
C GLY A 193 -15.89 19.51 -5.47
N ALA A 194 -15.25 19.57 -6.64
CA ALA A 194 -15.91 19.36 -7.93
C ALA A 194 -14.97 18.56 -8.88
N PRO A 195 -14.64 17.29 -8.55
CA PRO A 195 -13.83 16.43 -9.41
C PRO A 195 -14.55 16.13 -10.73
N ILE A 196 -13.79 15.66 -11.73
CA ILE A 196 -14.36 14.95 -12.88
C ILE A 196 -14.37 13.47 -12.51
N VAL A 197 -15.55 12.83 -12.55
CA VAL A 197 -15.73 11.43 -12.17
C VAL A 197 -15.88 10.56 -13.40
N ILE A 198 -15.14 9.45 -13.46
CA ILE A 198 -15.22 8.43 -14.51
C ILE A 198 -15.60 7.11 -13.83
N ARG A 199 -16.75 6.55 -14.15
CA ARG A 199 -17.24 5.38 -13.43
C ARG A 199 -18.09 4.43 -14.28
N SER A 200 -18.23 3.19 -13.84
CA SER A 200 -19.22 2.26 -14.38
C SER A 200 -20.64 2.74 -14.07
N PHE A 201 -21.56 2.39 -14.96
CA PHE A 201 -23.00 2.50 -14.67
C PHE A 201 -23.37 1.49 -13.56
N GLU A 202 -24.21 1.93 -12.64
CA GLU A 202 -24.60 1.12 -11.48
C GLU A 202 -25.19 -0.23 -11.89
N GLY A 203 -24.63 -1.32 -11.34
CA GLY A 203 -25.02 -2.69 -11.65
C GLY A 203 -24.52 -3.22 -13.01
N GLU A 204 -23.71 -2.44 -13.74
CA GLU A 204 -23.10 -2.88 -15.00
C GLU A 204 -21.56 -2.93 -14.84
N MET A 205 -20.91 -3.82 -15.60
CA MET A 205 -19.46 -3.93 -15.64
C MET A 205 -18.93 -3.25 -16.90
N ALA A 206 -18.23 -2.15 -16.75
CA ALA A 206 -17.47 -1.50 -17.81
C ALA A 206 -16.01 -1.95 -17.75
N ILE A 207 -15.49 -2.46 -18.85
CA ILE A 207 -14.14 -3.00 -18.97
C ILE A 207 -13.36 -2.15 -19.95
N LEU A 208 -12.31 -1.48 -19.46
CA LEU A 208 -11.27 -0.90 -20.31
C LEU A 208 -10.23 -1.98 -20.58
N ASP A 209 -10.05 -2.34 -21.83
CA ASP A 209 -9.23 -3.48 -22.25
C ASP A 209 -8.11 -3.03 -23.19
N GLY A 210 -6.87 -3.29 -22.78
CA GLY A 210 -5.65 -2.97 -23.52
C GLY A 210 -5.31 -3.99 -24.61
N ALA A 211 -6.12 -5.06 -24.76
CA ALA A 211 -5.91 -6.07 -25.77
C ALA A 211 -6.27 -5.59 -27.19
N ASP A 212 -5.65 -6.21 -28.18
CA ASP A 212 -6.06 -6.09 -29.59
C ASP A 212 -7.32 -6.92 -29.83
N PRO A 213 -8.42 -6.34 -30.32
CA PRO A 213 -9.64 -7.09 -30.61
C PRO A 213 -9.54 -7.95 -31.87
N ALA A 214 -8.42 -7.89 -32.60
CA ALA A 214 -8.22 -8.66 -33.82
C ALA A 214 -8.01 -10.16 -33.53
N VAL A 215 -8.45 -10.99 -34.45
CA VAL A 215 -8.11 -12.43 -34.45
C VAL A 215 -6.84 -12.64 -35.25
N PHE A 216 -5.81 -13.15 -34.58
CA PHE A 216 -4.52 -13.44 -35.22
C PHE A 216 -4.49 -14.83 -35.79
N THR A 217 -3.80 -15.00 -36.93
CA THR A 217 -3.54 -16.31 -37.57
C THR A 217 -2.07 -16.67 -37.33
N TRP A 218 -1.82 -17.85 -36.81
CA TRP A 218 -0.50 -18.34 -36.44
C TRP A 218 0.03 -19.32 -37.49
N ALA A 219 1.25 -19.06 -37.97
CA ALA A 219 1.96 -19.93 -38.89
C ALA A 219 2.95 -20.80 -38.11
N SER A 220 2.89 -22.13 -38.30
CA SER A 220 3.88 -23.01 -37.68
C SER A 220 5.25 -22.88 -38.36
N LEU A 221 6.28 -22.71 -37.52
CA LEU A 221 7.70 -22.73 -37.95
C LEU A 221 8.40 -24.06 -37.65
N GLY A 222 7.66 -25.03 -37.08
CA GLY A 222 8.15 -26.33 -36.61
C GLY A 222 8.77 -26.26 -35.21
N GLY A 223 8.93 -27.43 -34.57
CA GLY A 223 9.51 -27.55 -33.21
C GLY A 223 8.67 -26.86 -32.14
N GLY A 224 7.36 -26.84 -32.26
CA GLY A 224 6.44 -26.21 -31.31
C GLY A 224 6.32 -24.67 -31.46
N ILE A 225 7.12 -24.07 -32.34
CA ILE A 225 7.10 -22.60 -32.54
C ILE A 225 6.06 -22.20 -33.57
N TYR A 226 5.26 -21.22 -33.18
CA TYR A 226 4.30 -20.52 -34.04
C TYR A 226 4.63 -19.03 -34.11
N HIS A 227 4.27 -18.40 -35.22
CA HIS A 227 4.54 -17.00 -35.48
C HIS A 227 3.28 -16.28 -35.97
N THR A 228 3.14 -15.03 -35.53
CA THR A 228 2.18 -14.06 -36.07
C THR A 228 2.80 -12.65 -36.07
N THR A 229 2.15 -11.70 -36.72
CA THR A 229 2.52 -10.28 -36.67
C THR A 229 1.42 -9.49 -35.97
N THR A 230 1.79 -8.74 -34.97
CA THR A 230 0.90 -7.87 -34.18
C THR A 230 0.68 -6.50 -34.84
N HIS A 231 -0.31 -5.75 -34.39
CA HIS A 231 -0.56 -4.40 -34.91
C HIS A 231 0.33 -3.34 -34.25
N GLU A 232 0.78 -3.61 -33.01
CA GLU A 232 1.71 -2.74 -32.29
C GLU A 232 3.01 -3.50 -31.99
N ALA A 233 4.11 -2.77 -31.92
CA ALA A 233 5.39 -3.32 -31.54
C ALA A 233 5.42 -3.60 -30.02
N ASP A 234 6.29 -4.54 -29.65
CA ASP A 234 6.63 -4.79 -28.25
C ASP A 234 5.42 -5.11 -27.36
N SER A 235 4.57 -6.05 -27.82
CA SER A 235 3.46 -6.59 -27.02
C SER A 235 3.99 -7.55 -25.96
N PHE A 236 4.28 -7.03 -24.74
CA PHE A 236 4.88 -7.80 -23.64
C PHE A 236 3.86 -8.51 -22.74
N LEU A 237 2.58 -8.47 -23.08
CA LEU A 237 1.54 -9.19 -22.36
C LEU A 237 0.73 -10.01 -23.32
N VAL A 238 0.82 -11.32 -23.14
CA VAL A 238 0.14 -12.32 -23.98
C VAL A 238 -0.48 -13.39 -23.08
N LEU A 239 -1.76 -13.74 -23.35
CA LEU A 239 -2.44 -14.85 -22.70
C LEU A 239 -2.93 -15.86 -23.74
N ALA A 240 -2.94 -17.13 -23.34
CA ALA A 240 -3.58 -18.22 -24.06
C ALA A 240 -4.58 -18.92 -23.15
N ASP A 241 -5.86 -19.00 -23.54
CA ASP A 241 -6.96 -19.59 -22.76
C ASP A 241 -7.05 -19.04 -21.31
N GLY A 242 -6.69 -17.76 -21.12
CA GLY A 242 -6.72 -17.06 -19.85
C GLY A 242 -5.45 -17.22 -19.01
N GLU A 243 -4.49 -18.05 -19.43
CA GLU A 243 -3.20 -18.20 -18.76
C GLU A 243 -2.19 -17.20 -19.31
N ARG A 244 -1.51 -16.45 -18.42
CA ARG A 244 -0.47 -15.50 -18.81
C ARG A 244 0.82 -16.23 -19.18
N LEU A 245 1.39 -15.87 -20.35
CA LEU A 245 2.58 -16.52 -20.90
C LEU A 245 3.85 -15.78 -20.53
N LEU A 246 4.93 -16.54 -20.25
CA LEU A 246 6.24 -15.98 -19.94
C LEU A 246 6.92 -15.37 -21.18
N PRO A 247 7.42 -14.13 -21.14
CA PRO A 247 8.25 -13.58 -22.21
C PRO A 247 9.67 -14.14 -22.15
N TYR A 248 10.12 -14.80 -23.23
CA TYR A 248 11.46 -15.33 -23.42
C TYR A 248 12.35 -14.32 -24.13
N ARG A 249 13.69 -14.36 -23.94
CA ARG A 249 14.65 -13.44 -24.55
C ARG A 249 14.95 -13.75 -26.01
N SER A 250 14.74 -14.97 -26.43
CA SER A 250 15.10 -15.43 -27.78
C SER A 250 14.21 -16.59 -28.23
N ILE A 251 14.11 -16.75 -29.54
CA ILE A 251 13.44 -17.92 -30.14
C ILE A 251 14.11 -19.23 -29.72
N ALA A 252 15.41 -19.23 -29.52
CA ALA A 252 16.15 -20.45 -29.12
C ALA A 252 15.79 -20.89 -27.70
N GLU A 253 15.64 -19.96 -26.75
CA GLU A 253 15.19 -20.25 -25.40
C GLU A 253 13.70 -20.63 -25.38
N LEU A 254 12.87 -19.92 -26.14
CA LEU A 254 11.45 -20.25 -26.32
C LEU A 254 11.26 -21.65 -26.90
N GLN A 255 12.06 -22.05 -27.90
CA GLN A 255 11.95 -23.34 -28.53
C GLN A 255 12.22 -24.50 -27.56
N THR A 256 13.12 -24.30 -26.61
CA THR A 256 13.44 -25.31 -25.58
C THR A 256 12.57 -25.20 -24.35
N LEU A 257 11.73 -24.16 -24.24
CA LEU A 257 11.04 -23.79 -23.01
C LEU A 257 12.02 -23.78 -21.82
N GLY A 258 13.09 -22.97 -21.94
CA GLY A 258 14.24 -22.99 -21.01
C GLY A 258 13.86 -22.84 -19.54
N TRP A 259 12.72 -22.20 -19.26
CA TRP A 259 12.16 -22.04 -17.90
C TRP A 259 11.10 -23.08 -17.54
N GLY A 260 10.83 -24.07 -18.43
CA GLY A 260 9.90 -25.15 -18.18
C GLY A 260 8.42 -24.81 -18.31
N ILE A 261 8.06 -23.58 -18.71
CA ILE A 261 6.69 -23.13 -18.85
C ILE A 261 6.42 -22.55 -20.25
N PRO A 262 5.16 -22.56 -20.75
CA PRO A 262 4.79 -21.94 -22.02
C PRO A 262 5.11 -20.44 -22.04
N GLY A 263 5.42 -19.93 -23.24
CA GLY A 263 5.76 -18.54 -23.37
C GLY A 263 5.77 -18.01 -24.78
N PHE A 264 6.30 -16.80 -24.90
CA PHE A 264 6.42 -16.10 -26.17
C PHE A 264 7.74 -15.33 -26.25
N TYR A 265 8.10 -14.95 -27.46
CA TYR A 265 9.19 -14.01 -27.73
C TYR A 265 8.68 -12.95 -28.71
N VAL A 266 9.00 -11.70 -28.44
CA VAL A 266 8.61 -10.56 -29.28
C VAL A 266 9.86 -9.86 -29.84
N ASP A 267 9.80 -9.52 -31.14
CA ASP A 267 10.81 -8.73 -31.85
C ASP A 267 10.11 -7.67 -32.72
N GLY A 268 9.91 -6.50 -32.13
CA GLY A 268 9.07 -5.47 -32.74
C GLY A 268 7.63 -5.93 -32.86
N VAL A 269 7.15 -6.09 -34.08
CA VAL A 269 5.79 -6.59 -34.39
C VAL A 269 5.71 -8.11 -34.58
N ASP A 270 6.86 -8.79 -34.68
CA ASP A 270 6.90 -10.24 -34.85
C ASP A 270 6.76 -10.94 -33.49
N LEU A 271 5.73 -11.73 -33.34
CA LEU A 271 5.40 -12.48 -32.11
C LEU A 271 5.53 -13.97 -32.36
N TYR A 272 6.38 -14.61 -31.58
CA TYR A 272 6.65 -16.05 -31.60
C TYR A 272 6.11 -16.68 -30.32
N MET A 273 5.55 -17.88 -30.44
CA MET A 273 4.88 -18.55 -29.33
C MET A 273 5.22 -20.03 -29.28
N HIS A 274 5.32 -20.57 -28.07
CA HIS A 274 5.42 -22.00 -27.80
C HIS A 274 4.51 -22.34 -26.61
N LEU A 275 3.40 -23.01 -26.93
CA LEU A 275 2.44 -23.47 -25.93
C LEU A 275 2.79 -24.86 -25.39
N ALA A 276 2.20 -25.23 -24.26
CA ALA A 276 2.40 -26.54 -23.66
C ALA A 276 2.04 -27.68 -24.63
N GLY A 277 2.92 -28.68 -24.73
CA GLY A 277 2.71 -29.83 -25.60
C GLY A 277 2.67 -29.50 -27.09
N ASP A 278 3.36 -28.43 -27.52
CA ASP A 278 3.42 -27.96 -28.92
C ASP A 278 2.04 -27.60 -29.48
N ALA A 279 1.09 -27.21 -28.63
CA ALA A 279 -0.29 -26.91 -29.04
C ALA A 279 -0.35 -25.74 -30.03
N ASP A 280 -1.29 -25.85 -31.00
CA ASP A 280 -1.49 -24.83 -32.02
C ASP A 280 -2.30 -23.64 -31.47
N PRO A 281 -1.72 -22.42 -31.41
CA PRO A 281 -2.39 -21.23 -30.89
C PRO A 281 -3.63 -20.82 -31.70
N ASN A 282 -3.79 -21.30 -32.92
CA ASN A 282 -5.03 -21.10 -33.69
C ASN A 282 -6.26 -21.78 -33.05
N ASN A 283 -6.04 -22.72 -32.12
CA ASN A 283 -7.10 -23.42 -31.39
C ASN A 283 -7.32 -22.88 -29.99
N ALA A 284 -6.54 -21.87 -29.54
CA ALA A 284 -6.63 -21.24 -28.23
C ALA A 284 -7.29 -19.86 -28.33
N THR A 285 -7.88 -19.42 -27.23
CA THR A 285 -8.34 -18.03 -27.09
C THR A 285 -7.13 -17.15 -26.75
N MET A 286 -6.65 -16.39 -27.72
CA MET A 286 -5.47 -15.56 -27.59
C MET A 286 -5.85 -14.13 -27.20
N ILE A 287 -5.15 -13.57 -26.21
CA ILE A 287 -5.18 -12.15 -25.84
C ILE A 287 -3.77 -11.61 -26.02
N ILE A 288 -3.64 -10.56 -26.81
CA ILE A 288 -2.35 -9.89 -27.10
C ILE A 288 -2.54 -8.40 -26.79
N SER A 289 -1.70 -7.83 -25.93
CA SER A 289 -1.78 -6.41 -25.61
C SER A 289 -1.47 -5.54 -26.82
N ARG A 290 -2.23 -4.45 -26.96
CA ARG A 290 -2.08 -3.43 -28.01
C ARG A 290 -1.71 -2.07 -27.43
N PHE A 291 -2.24 -1.72 -26.27
CA PHE A 291 -2.07 -0.40 -25.67
C PHE A 291 -1.12 -0.45 -24.47
N SER A 292 -0.37 0.64 -24.30
CA SER A 292 0.52 0.80 -23.15
C SER A 292 -0.21 1.18 -21.87
N SER A 293 -1.29 1.96 -21.99
CA SER A 293 -2.05 2.49 -20.84
C SER A 293 -3.52 2.68 -21.20
N ALA A 294 -4.42 2.55 -20.22
CA ALA A 294 -5.80 3.01 -20.36
C ALA A 294 -5.85 4.54 -20.34
N PHE A 295 -5.23 5.13 -19.31
CA PHE A 295 -5.14 6.58 -19.18
C PHE A 295 -3.73 7.03 -18.83
N ILE A 296 -3.31 8.14 -19.47
CA ILE A 296 -2.19 8.98 -19.04
C ILE A 296 -2.82 10.22 -18.40
N ILE A 297 -2.62 10.37 -17.08
CA ILE A 297 -3.29 11.37 -16.26
C ILE A 297 -2.28 12.45 -15.90
N GLU A 298 -2.44 13.63 -16.50
CA GLU A 298 -1.69 14.86 -16.20
C GLU A 298 -2.58 15.90 -15.51
N GLN A 299 -3.78 15.49 -15.09
CA GLN A 299 -4.81 16.33 -14.52
C GLN A 299 -5.02 16.01 -13.05
N ASP A 300 -5.44 17.02 -12.29
CA ASP A 300 -5.78 16.91 -10.88
C ASP A 300 -7.28 16.69 -10.71
N TYR A 301 -7.67 16.11 -9.57
CA TYR A 301 -9.07 15.87 -9.20
C TYR A 301 -9.85 15.04 -10.22
N ILE A 302 -9.24 13.94 -10.69
CA ILE A 302 -9.90 12.94 -11.53
C ILE A 302 -10.18 11.71 -10.67
N TYR A 303 -11.44 11.27 -10.62
CA TYR A 303 -11.88 10.15 -9.81
C TYR A 303 -12.30 8.98 -10.70
N PHE A 304 -11.64 7.85 -10.55
CA PHE A 304 -11.94 6.58 -11.22
C PHE A 304 -12.66 5.66 -10.25
N LEU A 305 -13.92 5.26 -10.58
CA LEU A 305 -14.75 4.49 -9.66
C LEU A 305 -15.34 3.25 -10.34
N ASN A 306 -15.19 2.08 -9.69
CA ASN A 306 -15.87 0.84 -10.06
C ASN A 306 -15.64 0.40 -11.52
N LEU A 307 -14.44 0.55 -12.05
CA LEU A 307 -14.03 0.15 -13.39
C LEU A 307 -13.22 -1.15 -13.35
N THR A 308 -13.33 -1.96 -14.38
CA THR A 308 -12.35 -3.03 -14.64
C THR A 308 -11.37 -2.53 -15.71
N ILE A 309 -10.06 -2.63 -15.43
CA ILE A 309 -8.97 -2.14 -16.29
C ILE A 309 -7.99 -3.30 -16.48
N GLN A 310 -7.84 -3.80 -17.71
CA GLN A 310 -7.10 -5.04 -17.93
C GLN A 310 -6.29 -5.06 -19.23
N HIS A 311 -5.27 -5.94 -19.26
CA HIS A 311 -4.48 -6.31 -20.44
C HIS A 311 -3.65 -5.18 -21.06
N TYR A 312 -3.27 -4.16 -20.30
CA TYR A 312 -2.35 -3.11 -20.76
C TYR A 312 -0.90 -3.57 -20.59
N GLY A 313 -0.20 -3.77 -21.71
CA GLY A 313 1.12 -4.40 -21.69
C GLY A 313 1.94 -4.23 -22.98
N ALA A 314 1.64 -3.28 -23.85
CA ALA A 314 2.42 -3.01 -25.06
C ALA A 314 3.34 -1.78 -24.91
N GLY A 315 4.43 -1.75 -25.66
CA GLY A 315 5.38 -0.64 -25.69
C GLY A 315 6.28 -0.55 -24.45
N ASP A 316 7.01 0.55 -24.34
CA ASP A 316 7.93 0.79 -23.23
C ASP A 316 7.21 1.17 -21.94
N TYR A 317 7.51 0.48 -20.84
CA TYR A 317 6.98 0.77 -19.50
C TYR A 317 5.44 0.83 -19.41
N PRO A 318 4.72 -0.21 -19.87
CA PRO A 318 3.27 -0.20 -19.87
C PRO A 318 2.68 -0.25 -18.45
N LYS A 319 1.59 0.49 -18.24
CA LYS A 319 0.84 0.56 -17.00
C LYS A 319 -0.61 0.97 -17.24
N ALA A 320 -1.56 0.35 -16.58
CA ALA A 320 -2.97 0.60 -16.84
C ALA A 320 -3.40 2.05 -16.56
N LEU A 321 -3.06 2.62 -15.40
CA LEU A 321 -3.16 4.06 -15.13
C LEU A 321 -1.79 4.67 -14.90
N TYR A 322 -1.54 5.84 -15.46
CA TYR A 322 -0.28 6.56 -15.29
C TYR A 322 -0.51 7.97 -14.77
N PHE A 323 -0.23 8.18 -13.48
CA PHE A 323 -0.22 9.52 -12.88
C PHE A 323 1.13 10.19 -13.17
N TYR A 324 1.10 11.23 -13.97
CA TYR A 324 2.26 11.94 -14.45
C TYR A 324 2.16 13.43 -14.07
N ASN A 325 2.77 13.82 -12.96
CA ASN A 325 2.64 15.16 -12.40
C ASN A 325 1.16 15.53 -12.09
N ALA A 326 0.41 14.57 -11.54
CA ALA A 326 -1.03 14.63 -11.34
C ALA A 326 -1.39 14.43 -9.86
N SER A 327 -2.20 15.32 -9.30
CA SER A 327 -2.45 15.40 -7.85
C SER A 327 -3.94 15.32 -7.50
N ASP A 328 -4.22 14.95 -6.23
CA ASP A 328 -5.58 14.93 -5.67
C ASP A 328 -6.56 14.01 -6.42
N ASN A 329 -6.04 12.96 -7.07
CA ASN A 329 -6.85 11.98 -7.78
C ASN A 329 -7.31 10.86 -6.85
N LEU A 330 -8.40 10.19 -7.21
CA LEU A 330 -8.97 9.04 -6.51
C LEU A 330 -9.12 7.86 -7.46
N VAL A 331 -8.68 6.68 -7.01
CA VAL A 331 -9.00 5.40 -7.63
C VAL A 331 -9.68 4.54 -6.57
N GLN A 332 -10.95 4.19 -6.78
CA GLN A 332 -11.74 3.48 -5.78
C GLN A 332 -12.65 2.43 -6.39
N GLY A 333 -12.70 1.24 -5.77
CA GLY A 333 -13.57 0.15 -6.17
C GLY A 333 -13.26 -0.44 -7.55
N CYS A 334 -12.06 -0.16 -8.08
CA CYS A 334 -11.64 -0.63 -9.39
C CYS A 334 -10.98 -2.01 -9.31
N THR A 335 -11.05 -2.75 -10.42
CA THR A 335 -10.32 -4.01 -10.60
C THR A 335 -9.24 -3.81 -11.66
N PHE A 336 -7.99 -4.07 -11.30
CA PHE A 336 -6.84 -4.10 -12.20
C PHE A 336 -6.44 -5.54 -12.42
N ALA A 337 -6.70 -6.06 -13.62
CA ALA A 337 -6.54 -7.49 -13.92
C ALA A 337 -5.49 -7.72 -15.00
N MET A 338 -4.45 -8.52 -14.69
CA MET A 338 -3.47 -8.96 -15.69
C MET A 338 -2.96 -7.80 -16.56
N ASN A 339 -2.48 -6.74 -15.92
CA ASN A 339 -1.76 -5.66 -16.57
C ASN A 339 -0.26 -5.88 -16.37
N ASN A 340 0.58 -5.31 -17.21
CA ASN A 340 2.02 -5.34 -16.92
C ASN A 340 2.34 -4.58 -15.62
N LEU A 341 1.63 -3.48 -15.38
CA LEU A 341 1.56 -2.76 -14.11
C LEU A 341 0.17 -2.15 -13.96
N GLY A 342 -0.41 -2.18 -12.75
CA GLY A 342 -1.70 -1.55 -12.48
C GLY A 342 -1.62 -0.03 -12.52
N ILE A 343 -0.91 0.59 -11.56
CA ILE A 343 -0.79 2.05 -11.46
C ILE A 343 0.67 2.48 -11.36
N GLY A 344 1.09 3.39 -12.24
CA GLY A 344 2.38 4.07 -12.17
C GLY A 344 2.22 5.51 -11.68
N ILE A 345 3.11 5.95 -10.78
CA ILE A 345 3.13 7.32 -10.23
C ILE A 345 4.49 7.93 -10.50
N LYS A 346 4.54 9.16 -11.06
CA LYS A 346 5.78 9.82 -11.43
C LYS A 346 5.73 11.33 -11.21
N TYR A 347 6.90 11.96 -11.03
CA TYR A 347 7.10 13.39 -10.78
C TYR A 347 6.28 13.91 -9.57
N ALA A 348 5.93 15.20 -9.55
CA ALA A 348 5.20 15.85 -8.47
C ALA A 348 3.72 15.44 -8.39
N SER A 349 3.46 14.14 -8.30
CA SER A 349 2.12 13.58 -8.13
C SER A 349 1.78 13.52 -6.65
N HIS A 350 1.01 14.50 -6.16
CA HIS A 350 0.75 14.67 -4.74
C HIS A 350 -0.67 14.22 -4.35
N ARG A 351 -0.84 13.74 -3.12
CA ARG A 351 -2.12 13.50 -2.45
C ARG A 351 -3.10 12.59 -3.20
N ASN A 352 -2.60 11.73 -4.07
CA ASN A 352 -3.44 10.72 -4.71
C ASN A 352 -3.92 9.70 -3.68
N VAL A 353 -5.14 9.19 -3.86
CA VAL A 353 -5.72 8.16 -2.99
C VAL A 353 -6.10 6.96 -3.83
N ILE A 354 -5.59 5.80 -3.45
CA ILE A 354 -5.86 4.51 -4.08
C ILE A 354 -6.42 3.60 -3.02
N GLN A 355 -7.74 3.35 -3.08
CA GLN A 355 -8.43 2.65 -2.00
C GLN A 355 -9.51 1.69 -2.50
N ASP A 356 -9.76 0.63 -1.71
CA ASP A 356 -10.85 -0.32 -1.93
C ASP A 356 -10.78 -0.99 -3.33
N ASN A 357 -9.57 -1.19 -3.90
CA ASN A 357 -9.38 -1.77 -5.22
C ASN A 357 -8.88 -3.21 -5.12
N LEU A 358 -9.11 -3.96 -6.20
CA LEU A 358 -8.55 -5.28 -6.43
C LEU A 358 -7.48 -5.21 -7.53
N PHE A 359 -6.27 -5.64 -7.22
CA PHE A 359 -5.16 -5.79 -8.15
C PHE A 359 -4.76 -7.25 -8.21
N TYR A 360 -4.71 -7.83 -9.41
CA TYR A 360 -4.20 -9.19 -9.56
C TYR A 360 -3.56 -9.45 -10.92
N ASP A 361 -2.68 -10.45 -10.91
CA ASP A 361 -2.04 -11.00 -12.09
C ASP A 361 -2.18 -12.54 -12.09
N ALA A 362 -1.32 -13.24 -12.81
CA ALA A 362 -1.24 -14.69 -12.83
C ALA A 362 0.23 -15.16 -12.95
N ILE A 363 1.14 -14.46 -12.25
CA ILE A 363 2.59 -14.66 -12.41
C ILE A 363 3.30 -15.17 -11.14
N PHE A 364 2.58 -15.34 -10.04
CA PHE A 364 3.11 -15.87 -8.79
C PHE A 364 3.85 -17.23 -8.94
N SER A 365 3.36 -18.08 -9.83
CA SER A 365 3.94 -19.41 -10.07
C SER A 365 5.10 -19.42 -11.07
N TRP A 366 5.48 -18.29 -11.65
CA TRP A 366 6.61 -18.22 -12.58
C TRP A 366 7.92 -18.44 -11.86
N PRO A 367 8.95 -19.06 -12.52
CA PRO A 367 10.26 -19.23 -11.90
C PRO A 367 10.87 -17.89 -11.50
N TRP A 368 11.28 -17.78 -10.23
CA TRP A 368 11.86 -16.56 -9.68
C TRP A 368 13.07 -16.06 -10.48
N ASP A 369 13.94 -16.98 -10.89
CA ASP A 369 15.14 -16.67 -11.68
C ASP A 369 14.83 -16.08 -13.06
N ALA A 370 13.65 -16.36 -13.62
CA ALA A 370 13.22 -15.79 -14.91
C ALA A 370 13.05 -14.27 -14.83
N PHE A 371 12.58 -13.74 -13.72
CA PHE A 371 12.46 -12.29 -13.49
C PHE A 371 13.83 -11.61 -13.41
N TYR A 372 14.75 -12.16 -12.60
CA TYR A 372 16.09 -11.59 -12.42
C TYR A 372 17.00 -11.80 -13.63
N ALA A 373 16.72 -12.79 -14.43
CA ALA A 373 17.40 -12.93 -15.71
C ALA A 373 17.06 -11.79 -16.69
N GLY A 374 16.09 -10.92 -16.36
CA GLY A 374 15.70 -9.75 -17.14
C GLY A 374 14.86 -10.10 -18.38
N GLU A 375 14.08 -11.16 -18.29
CA GLU A 375 13.19 -11.63 -19.36
C GLU A 375 11.80 -11.04 -19.27
N VAL A 376 11.39 -10.71 -18.03
CA VAL A 376 10.13 -10.02 -17.80
C VAL A 376 10.40 -8.52 -17.82
N PRO A 377 9.93 -7.78 -18.82
CA PRO A 377 10.08 -6.32 -18.84
C PRO A 377 9.37 -5.71 -17.62
N TYR A 378 10.18 -5.06 -16.76
CA TYR A 378 9.69 -4.19 -15.68
C TYR A 378 8.88 -4.85 -14.56
N GLY A 379 9.07 -6.12 -14.26
CA GLY A 379 8.47 -6.86 -13.17
C GLY A 379 7.01 -6.45 -12.90
N GLY A 380 6.05 -7.31 -13.15
CA GLY A 380 4.64 -6.99 -12.94
C GLY A 380 4.34 -6.59 -11.51
N GLY A 381 3.43 -5.64 -11.30
CA GLY A 381 3.01 -5.21 -9.98
C GLY A 381 1.69 -4.46 -9.99
N GLY A 382 1.13 -4.27 -8.78
CA GLY A 382 -0.10 -3.49 -8.62
C GLY A 382 0.15 -1.99 -8.75
N ILE A 383 1.09 -1.45 -7.97
CA ILE A 383 1.40 0.00 -7.93
C ILE A 383 2.91 0.19 -7.84
N ARG A 384 3.45 1.16 -8.59
CA ARG A 384 4.86 1.57 -8.47
C ARG A 384 5.05 3.08 -8.59
N PHE A 385 5.96 3.60 -7.78
CA PHE A 385 6.50 4.95 -7.94
C PHE A 385 7.70 4.90 -8.89
N TYR A 386 7.61 5.62 -9.99
CA TYR A 386 8.69 5.70 -10.97
C TYR A 386 9.57 6.92 -10.75
N SER A 387 10.81 6.72 -11.02
CA SER A 387 11.82 7.75 -10.93
C SER A 387 11.82 8.73 -12.13
N PRO A 388 11.99 10.03 -11.92
CA PRO A 388 11.96 10.69 -10.62
C PRO A 388 10.53 10.81 -10.08
N SER A 389 10.35 10.64 -8.76
CA SER A 389 9.08 10.90 -8.09
C SER A 389 9.36 11.70 -6.82
N ASP A 390 8.91 12.95 -6.82
CA ASP A 390 8.97 13.90 -5.71
C ASP A 390 7.57 14.19 -5.14
N GLY A 391 6.65 13.25 -5.33
CA GLY A 391 5.28 13.29 -4.81
C GLY A 391 5.24 13.29 -3.29
N ARG A 392 4.11 13.73 -2.72
CA ARG A 392 3.89 13.81 -1.28
C ARG A 392 2.45 13.51 -0.90
N GLY A 393 2.25 12.76 0.17
CA GLY A 393 0.92 12.54 0.76
C GLY A 393 0.03 11.57 -0.01
N THR A 394 0.60 10.65 -0.79
CA THR A 394 -0.15 9.57 -1.40
C THR A 394 -0.61 8.57 -0.35
N VAL A 395 -1.85 8.11 -0.46
CA VAL A 395 -2.45 7.13 0.46
C VAL A 395 -2.92 5.91 -0.32
N ILE A 396 -2.44 4.72 0.07
CA ILE A 396 -2.77 3.41 -0.51
C ILE A 396 -3.39 2.58 0.61
N ARG A 397 -4.71 2.35 0.58
CA ARG A 397 -5.39 1.70 1.69
C ARG A 397 -6.54 0.79 1.26
N ASN A 398 -6.82 -0.23 2.07
CA ASN A 398 -7.94 -1.16 1.90
C ASN A 398 -7.94 -1.85 0.52
N ASN A 399 -6.80 -1.99 -0.14
CA ASN A 399 -6.71 -2.69 -1.40
C ASN A 399 -6.36 -4.16 -1.18
N THR A 400 -6.70 -4.98 -2.16
CA THR A 400 -6.25 -6.38 -2.24
C THR A 400 -5.30 -6.52 -3.41
N PHE A 401 -4.13 -7.14 -3.18
CA PHE A 401 -3.12 -7.46 -4.21
C PHE A 401 -2.84 -8.95 -4.18
N HIS A 402 -2.85 -9.61 -5.33
CA HIS A 402 -2.49 -11.02 -5.36
C HIS A 402 -1.95 -11.52 -6.71
N ASP A 403 -1.21 -12.64 -6.64
CA ASP A 403 -0.64 -13.36 -7.77
C ASP A 403 0.37 -12.55 -8.58
N PHE A 404 1.12 -11.68 -7.92
CA PHE A 404 2.22 -10.90 -8.50
C PHE A 404 3.59 -11.54 -8.26
N PHE A 405 4.62 -10.95 -8.85
CA PHE A 405 6.01 -11.11 -8.41
C PHE A 405 6.28 -10.14 -7.25
N ASP A 406 6.26 -8.82 -7.50
CA ASP A 406 6.24 -7.78 -6.47
C ASP A 406 4.88 -7.09 -6.49
N SER A 407 4.21 -6.96 -5.33
CA SER A 407 2.85 -6.43 -5.33
C SER A 407 2.79 -4.91 -5.34
N LEU A 408 3.60 -4.23 -4.52
CA LEU A 408 3.55 -2.79 -4.33
C LEU A 408 4.93 -2.17 -4.10
N GLY A 409 5.35 -1.25 -4.95
CA GLY A 409 6.55 -0.42 -4.77
C GLY A 409 6.19 0.96 -4.24
N ALA A 410 6.54 1.27 -2.98
CA ALA A 410 6.16 2.50 -2.29
C ALA A 410 7.16 3.66 -2.43
N CYS A 411 8.37 3.40 -2.92
CA CYS A 411 9.44 4.39 -3.10
C CYS A 411 10.03 4.31 -4.52
N PRO A 412 10.50 5.44 -5.09
CA PRO A 412 11.17 5.40 -6.40
C PRO A 412 12.60 4.87 -6.27
N GLN A 413 12.99 3.94 -7.13
CA GLN A 413 14.31 3.28 -7.14
C GLN A 413 15.50 4.19 -7.48
N GLU A 414 15.33 5.48 -7.62
CA GLU A 414 16.39 6.44 -7.95
C GLU A 414 16.83 7.31 -6.79
N THR A 415 18.00 7.93 -6.95
CA THR A 415 18.62 8.80 -5.96
C THR A 415 18.37 10.30 -6.19
N SER A 416 17.64 10.68 -7.24
CA SER A 416 17.49 12.09 -7.66
C SER A 416 16.30 12.82 -7.08
N ALA A 417 15.27 12.11 -6.65
CA ALA A 417 14.03 12.68 -6.10
C ALA A 417 13.56 11.88 -4.87
N ILE A 418 12.83 12.51 -3.97
CA ILE A 418 12.37 11.93 -2.69
C ILE A 418 10.85 11.93 -2.66
N THR A 419 10.24 10.75 -2.57
CA THR A 419 8.83 10.62 -2.23
C THR A 419 8.65 10.77 -0.72
N ASN A 420 7.69 11.60 -0.30
CA ASN A 420 7.49 11.92 1.11
C ASN A 420 6.07 11.62 1.56
N GLU A 421 5.89 11.31 2.85
CA GLU A 421 4.59 11.22 3.50
C GLU A 421 3.63 10.23 2.80
N THR A 422 4.13 9.07 2.40
CA THR A 422 3.30 8.00 1.81
C THR A 422 2.76 7.11 2.91
N ASP A 423 1.44 6.89 2.89
CA ASP A 423 0.75 5.99 3.81
C ASP A 423 0.27 4.75 3.07
N VAL A 424 0.64 3.57 3.58
CA VAL A 424 0.22 2.26 3.05
C VAL A 424 -0.39 1.45 4.18
N TYR A 425 -1.72 1.30 4.21
CA TYR A 425 -2.34 0.65 5.35
C TYR A 425 -3.64 -0.12 5.04
N ASN A 426 -3.92 -1.10 5.90
CA ASN A 426 -5.08 -1.96 5.80
C ASN A 426 -5.21 -2.67 4.44
N ASN A 427 -4.10 -2.93 3.77
CA ASN A 427 -4.11 -3.69 2.52
C ASN A 427 -3.94 -5.18 2.82
N LEU A 428 -4.54 -6.02 1.97
CA LEU A 428 -4.34 -7.45 1.94
C LEU A 428 -3.44 -7.79 0.75
N VAL A 429 -2.32 -8.47 1.00
CA VAL A 429 -1.34 -8.89 -0.02
C VAL A 429 -1.09 -10.38 0.12
N TYR A 430 -1.28 -11.14 -0.95
CA TYR A 430 -0.98 -12.57 -0.92
C TYR A 430 -0.52 -13.10 -2.28
N ASN A 431 0.18 -14.23 -2.26
CA ASN A 431 0.78 -14.81 -3.44
C ASN A 431 1.72 -13.81 -4.14
N SER A 432 2.74 -13.29 -3.42
CA SER A 432 3.83 -12.52 -4.01
C SER A 432 5.07 -13.39 -4.15
N GLY A 433 5.60 -13.48 -5.37
CA GLY A 433 6.74 -14.34 -5.69
C GLY A 433 8.07 -13.79 -5.18
N ASP A 434 8.16 -12.50 -4.89
CA ASP A 434 9.25 -11.83 -4.17
C ASP A 434 8.66 -10.96 -3.06
N ASP A 435 8.61 -9.64 -3.18
CA ASP A 435 8.25 -8.73 -2.10
C ASP A 435 6.73 -8.38 -2.11
N GLY A 436 6.09 -8.42 -0.94
CA GLY A 436 4.73 -7.90 -0.79
C GLY A 436 4.68 -6.39 -0.94
N ILE A 437 5.56 -5.68 -0.21
CA ILE A 437 5.81 -4.24 -0.38
C ILE A 437 7.30 -4.00 -0.51
N GLU A 438 7.71 -3.23 -1.53
CA GLU A 438 9.06 -2.71 -1.70
C GLU A 438 9.14 -1.22 -1.31
N THR A 439 10.17 -0.87 -0.52
CA THR A 439 10.56 0.52 -0.29
C THR A 439 11.93 0.83 -0.90
N ASP A 440 12.28 0.14 -1.97
CA ASP A 440 13.61 0.13 -2.59
C ASP A 440 13.93 1.46 -3.27
N GLY A 441 14.27 2.49 -2.48
CA GLY A 441 14.62 3.77 -3.05
C GLY A 441 14.62 4.96 -2.10
N ARG A 442 14.46 6.16 -2.65
CA ARG A 442 14.44 7.41 -1.89
C ARG A 442 13.05 7.76 -1.42
N CYS A 443 12.85 7.61 -0.14
CA CYS A 443 11.63 8.01 0.51
C CYS A 443 11.88 8.51 1.94
N SER A 444 10.99 9.36 2.42
CA SER A 444 11.04 9.95 3.74
C SER A 444 9.65 9.96 4.34
N ASN A 445 9.55 9.60 5.62
CA ASN A 445 8.29 9.54 6.36
C ASN A 445 7.25 8.62 5.70
N VAL A 446 7.68 7.43 5.27
CA VAL A 446 6.80 6.39 4.76
C VAL A 446 6.26 5.57 5.94
N ARG A 447 4.96 5.37 5.97
CA ARG A 447 4.25 4.70 7.06
C ARG A 447 3.47 3.53 6.51
N ILE A 448 3.79 2.33 6.99
CA ILE A 448 3.22 1.05 6.56
C ILE A 448 2.60 0.39 7.78
N TRP A 449 1.27 0.37 7.89
CA TRP A 449 0.63 -0.17 9.09
C TRP A 449 -0.65 -0.94 8.84
N GLY A 450 -0.92 -1.92 9.72
CA GLY A 450 -2.17 -2.68 9.71
C GLY A 450 -2.40 -3.48 8.42
N ASN A 451 -1.34 -3.76 7.64
CA ASN A 451 -1.45 -4.58 6.45
C ASN A 451 -1.35 -6.07 6.82
N THR A 452 -1.98 -6.91 6.02
CA THR A 452 -1.89 -8.36 6.12
C THR A 452 -1.21 -8.93 4.89
N PHE A 453 -0.17 -9.76 5.11
CA PHE A 453 0.57 -10.46 4.07
C PHE A 453 0.55 -11.95 4.34
N HIS A 454 0.27 -12.74 3.29
CA HIS A 454 0.42 -14.20 3.42
C HIS A 454 0.78 -14.86 2.09
N ASP A 455 1.44 -16.02 2.17
CA ASP A 455 1.92 -16.72 1.00
C ASP A 455 2.79 -15.82 0.11
N VAL A 456 3.78 -15.17 0.72
CA VAL A 456 4.73 -14.26 0.08
C VAL A 456 6.15 -14.80 0.26
N LEU A 457 7.08 -14.48 -0.63
CA LEU A 457 8.49 -14.78 -0.36
C LEU A 457 8.97 -13.91 0.80
N MET A 458 8.86 -12.58 0.66
CA MET A 458 9.14 -11.59 1.68
C MET A 458 7.90 -10.72 1.92
N GLY A 459 7.63 -10.34 3.16
CA GLY A 459 6.51 -9.45 3.46
C GLY A 459 6.77 -8.02 3.03
N ILE A 460 7.72 -7.37 3.70
CA ILE A 460 8.09 -5.97 3.47
C ILE A 460 9.60 -5.85 3.23
N SER A 461 9.99 -5.34 2.07
CA SER A 461 11.37 -5.00 1.73
C SER A 461 11.67 -3.56 2.15
N LEU A 462 12.63 -3.39 3.06
CA LEU A 462 13.21 -2.11 3.45
C LEU A 462 14.64 -1.98 2.90
N ALA A 463 14.81 -2.26 1.61
CA ALA A 463 16.12 -2.54 1.02
C ALA A 463 16.32 -1.94 -0.39
N PRO A 464 16.73 -0.70 -0.52
CA PRO A 464 17.07 0.30 0.51
C PRO A 464 15.91 1.23 0.89
N VAL A 465 16.15 2.04 1.95
CA VAL A 465 15.37 3.23 2.31
C VAL A 465 16.35 4.39 2.48
N TYR A 466 16.62 5.15 1.44
CA TYR A 466 17.76 6.08 1.46
C TYR A 466 17.60 7.29 2.38
N ASP A 467 16.47 7.83 2.62
CA ASP A 467 16.32 9.01 3.47
C ASP A 467 15.68 8.65 4.83
N GLY A 468 14.59 7.93 4.82
CA GLY A 468 13.86 7.59 6.04
C GLY A 468 13.26 8.80 6.78
N PRO A 469 12.69 8.58 7.97
CA PRO A 469 12.42 7.28 8.54
C PRO A 469 11.33 6.54 7.78
N VAL A 470 11.33 5.20 7.89
CA VAL A 470 10.20 4.34 7.53
C VAL A 470 9.67 3.70 8.79
N TYR A 471 8.37 3.60 8.89
CA TYR A 471 7.67 2.97 10.00
C TYR A 471 6.88 1.78 9.50
N ALA A 472 7.11 0.60 10.06
CA ALA A 472 6.26 -0.58 9.87
C ALA A 472 5.62 -0.93 11.22
N ILE A 473 4.29 -0.74 11.32
CA ILE A 473 3.58 -0.83 12.61
C ILE A 473 2.36 -1.74 12.47
N ARG A 474 2.20 -2.70 13.39
CA ARG A 474 1.02 -3.56 13.47
C ARG A 474 0.69 -4.27 12.14
N ASN A 475 1.72 -4.71 11.38
CA ASN A 475 1.51 -5.55 10.21
C ASN A 475 1.52 -7.03 10.61
N LEU A 476 0.64 -7.81 9.97
CA LEU A 476 0.63 -9.26 10.08
C LEU A 476 1.26 -9.87 8.82
N ILE A 477 2.29 -10.69 8.98
CA ILE A 477 3.01 -11.31 7.87
C ILE A 477 3.19 -12.81 8.20
N TYR A 478 2.59 -13.69 7.41
CA TYR A 478 2.69 -15.12 7.69
C TYR A 478 2.82 -15.98 6.43
N ARG A 479 3.33 -17.21 6.59
CA ARG A 479 3.59 -18.16 5.50
C ARG A 479 4.57 -17.56 4.47
N THR A 480 5.71 -17.08 4.97
CA THR A 480 6.80 -16.53 4.14
C THR A 480 7.62 -17.66 3.49
N GLY A 481 8.33 -17.36 2.40
CA GLY A 481 9.04 -18.35 1.59
C GLY A 481 8.21 -18.95 0.47
N ALA A 482 6.99 -18.45 0.24
CA ALA A 482 6.10 -18.93 -0.82
C ALA A 482 6.58 -18.51 -2.23
N GLY A 483 6.04 -19.16 -3.26
CA GLY A 483 6.36 -18.88 -4.67
C GLY A 483 7.16 -20.00 -5.32
N ASN A 484 7.52 -19.83 -6.58
CA ASN A 484 8.31 -20.81 -7.35
C ASN A 484 9.81 -20.49 -7.23
N ASN A 485 10.36 -20.76 -6.06
CA ASN A 485 11.75 -20.49 -5.72
C ASN A 485 12.26 -21.47 -4.65
N ASP A 486 13.58 -21.48 -4.43
CA ASP A 486 14.26 -22.25 -3.39
C ASP A 486 14.81 -21.35 -2.27
N TYR A 487 14.34 -20.11 -2.16
CA TYR A 487 14.84 -19.11 -1.21
C TYR A 487 14.09 -19.16 0.11
N SER A 488 14.80 -18.94 1.19
CA SER A 488 14.21 -18.71 2.51
C SER A 488 13.51 -17.37 2.54
N GLY A 489 12.28 -17.35 3.05
CA GLY A 489 11.50 -16.14 3.24
C GLY A 489 11.69 -15.49 4.59
N SER A 490 11.13 -14.30 4.75
CA SER A 490 11.04 -13.62 6.05
C SER A 490 9.96 -12.55 6.04
N ALA A 491 9.58 -12.07 7.24
CA ALA A 491 8.63 -10.98 7.35
C ALA A 491 9.21 -9.66 6.81
N PHE A 492 10.50 -9.39 7.07
CA PHE A 492 11.19 -8.18 6.59
C PHE A 492 12.52 -8.51 5.92
N LYS A 493 12.81 -7.81 4.84
CA LYS A 493 14.07 -7.86 4.10
C LYS A 493 14.82 -6.54 4.29
N PHE A 494 16.07 -6.61 4.76
CA PHE A 494 16.98 -5.49 4.90
C PHE A 494 18.18 -5.70 3.99
N ASN A 495 18.34 -4.83 3.04
CA ASN A 495 19.47 -4.83 2.13
C ASN A 495 19.61 -3.41 1.57
N SER A 496 20.80 -2.90 1.35
CA SER A 496 21.00 -1.67 0.62
C SER A 496 22.02 -1.90 -0.48
N GLY A 497 21.67 -1.48 -1.69
CA GLY A 497 22.53 -1.74 -2.85
C GLY A 497 23.88 -1.03 -2.76
N TYR A 498 23.88 0.30 -2.60
CA TYR A 498 25.10 1.12 -2.74
C TYR A 498 25.23 2.21 -1.68
N ASP A 499 24.14 2.82 -1.23
CA ASP A 499 24.14 3.92 -0.27
C ASP A 499 23.56 3.47 1.08
N GLN A 500 23.83 4.23 2.13
CA GLN A 500 23.33 3.95 3.46
C GLN A 500 21.83 4.23 3.53
N SER A 501 21.05 3.25 4.00
CA SER A 501 19.63 3.45 4.32
C SER A 501 19.46 4.33 5.56
N GLY A 502 18.33 5.04 5.61
CA GLY A 502 17.91 5.84 6.75
C GLY A 502 17.39 5.00 7.93
N PRO A 503 16.86 5.65 8.97
CA PRO A 503 16.26 4.96 10.11
C PRO A 503 15.03 4.15 9.72
N MET A 504 14.89 2.94 10.28
CA MET A 504 13.79 2.03 10.07
C MET A 504 13.23 1.58 11.42
N TYR A 505 11.91 1.70 11.60
CA TYR A 505 11.19 1.38 12.82
C TYR A 505 10.19 0.27 12.60
N LEU A 506 10.32 -0.82 13.39
CA LEU A 506 9.43 -1.98 13.36
C LEU A 506 8.78 -2.12 14.71
N PHE A 507 7.49 -1.82 14.79
CA PHE A 507 6.76 -1.83 16.06
C PHE A 507 5.51 -2.69 15.96
N HIS A 508 5.31 -3.58 16.92
CA HIS A 508 4.09 -4.38 16.99
C HIS A 508 3.79 -5.19 15.70
N ASN A 509 4.77 -5.72 15.01
CA ASN A 509 4.48 -6.59 13.88
C ASN A 509 4.42 -8.05 14.33
N SER A 510 3.58 -8.86 13.68
CA SER A 510 3.57 -10.31 13.84
C SER A 510 4.12 -10.96 12.56
N GLY A 511 5.33 -11.52 12.64
CA GLY A 511 5.98 -12.29 11.58
C GLY A 511 5.98 -13.77 11.92
N ASP A 512 5.25 -14.60 11.14
CA ASP A 512 5.22 -16.05 11.31
C ASP A 512 5.59 -16.75 10.00
N ALA A 513 6.78 -17.34 9.94
CA ALA A 513 7.23 -18.07 8.76
C ALA A 513 6.28 -19.19 8.35
N ALA A 514 5.77 -19.97 9.30
CA ALA A 514 4.73 -21.00 9.21
C ALA A 514 4.97 -22.13 8.17
N LEU A 515 5.57 -21.85 6.99
CA LEU A 515 5.90 -22.86 5.99
C LEU A 515 7.10 -23.68 6.43
N THR A 516 7.06 -25.00 6.20
CA THR A 516 8.13 -25.92 6.58
C THR A 516 9.17 -26.14 5.47
N GLU A 517 8.84 -25.73 4.25
CA GLU A 517 9.73 -25.80 3.10
C GLU A 517 9.38 -24.64 2.11
N PRO A 518 10.35 -23.80 1.76
CA PRO A 518 11.69 -23.72 2.35
C PRO A 518 11.62 -23.26 3.81
N LEU A 519 12.64 -23.63 4.62
CA LEU A 519 12.76 -23.11 5.98
C LEU A 519 12.98 -21.59 5.92
N SER A 520 12.30 -20.85 6.78
CA SER A 520 12.31 -19.39 6.79
C SER A 520 12.49 -18.83 8.19
N SER A 521 13.11 -17.65 8.30
CA SER A 521 13.28 -16.96 9.58
C SER A 521 12.11 -16.01 9.84
N GLY A 522 11.80 -15.77 11.12
CA GLY A 522 10.86 -14.72 11.51
C GLY A 522 11.35 -13.34 11.07
N LEU A 523 12.61 -13.03 11.37
CA LEU A 523 13.33 -11.84 10.90
C LEU A 523 14.66 -12.23 10.27
N ASP A 524 14.95 -11.77 9.04
CA ASP A 524 16.22 -12.07 8.34
C ASP A 524 16.93 -10.78 7.91
N ILE A 525 18.02 -10.45 8.58
CA ILE A 525 18.88 -9.31 8.28
C ILE A 525 19.96 -9.75 7.30
N LYS A 526 19.76 -9.44 6.03
CA LYS A 526 20.61 -9.90 4.93
C LYS A 526 21.88 -9.05 4.75
N SER A 527 22.84 -9.60 4.02
CA SER A 527 24.08 -8.96 3.60
C SER A 527 24.21 -9.08 2.08
N PRO A 528 24.73 -8.05 1.35
CA PRO A 528 25.25 -6.79 1.90
C PRO A 528 24.15 -5.80 2.25
N GLY A 529 24.50 -4.75 2.98
CA GLY A 529 23.64 -3.64 3.30
C GLY A 529 24.29 -2.69 4.30
N SER A 530 23.84 -1.44 4.32
CA SER A 530 24.20 -0.48 5.36
C SER A 530 23.02 0.43 5.67
N TRP A 531 22.87 0.79 6.94
CA TRP A 531 21.79 1.66 7.44
C TRP A 531 22.24 2.45 8.66
N THR A 532 21.49 3.48 8.99
CA THR A 532 21.79 4.30 10.17
C THR A 532 21.33 3.63 11.45
N MET A 533 20.13 3.02 11.45
CA MET A 533 19.60 2.25 12.57
C MET A 533 18.37 1.43 12.12
N ILE A 534 18.27 0.20 12.61
CA ILE A 534 17.02 -0.57 12.67
C ILE A 534 16.62 -0.64 14.14
N THR A 535 15.40 -0.21 14.47
CA THR A 535 14.84 -0.32 15.82
C THR A 535 13.59 -1.19 15.78
N ALA A 536 13.58 -2.25 16.57
CA ALA A 536 12.43 -3.16 16.70
C ALA A 536 11.95 -3.23 18.15
N ARG A 537 10.63 -3.17 18.35
CA ARG A 537 9.98 -3.27 19.66
C ARG A 537 8.61 -3.92 19.54
N ASN A 538 8.29 -4.75 20.49
CA ASN A 538 6.98 -5.38 20.67
C ASN A 538 6.55 -6.24 19.49
N ASN A 539 7.46 -6.79 18.72
CA ASN A 539 7.15 -7.67 17.60
C ASN A 539 7.09 -9.14 18.04
N ILE A 540 6.52 -9.97 17.19
CA ILE A 540 6.60 -11.43 17.27
C ILE A 540 7.38 -11.92 16.05
N TRP A 541 8.50 -12.60 16.27
CA TRP A 541 9.32 -13.20 15.23
C TRP A 541 9.31 -14.72 15.38
N SER A 542 8.45 -15.39 14.62
CA SER A 542 8.28 -16.86 14.63
C SER A 542 8.88 -17.46 13.36
N GLY A 543 9.92 -18.25 13.49
CA GLY A 543 10.63 -18.89 12.40
C GLY A 543 10.41 -20.40 12.32
N THR A 544 10.58 -20.98 11.13
CA THR A 544 10.73 -22.41 10.90
C THR A 544 12.21 -22.80 10.77
N ASP A 545 13.10 -21.83 10.58
CA ASP A 545 14.56 -21.94 10.67
C ASP A 545 15.04 -21.25 11.96
N TYR A 546 15.10 -19.91 11.98
CA TYR A 546 15.46 -19.10 13.15
C TYR A 546 14.35 -18.09 13.45
N ALA A 547 14.22 -17.66 14.70
CA ALA A 547 13.43 -16.48 15.01
C ALA A 547 14.09 -15.23 14.41
N ILE A 548 15.39 -15.08 14.58
CA ILE A 548 16.20 -14.03 13.94
C ILE A 548 17.44 -14.65 13.28
N SER A 549 17.68 -14.28 12.02
CA SER A 549 18.92 -14.53 11.28
C SER A 549 19.61 -13.21 10.98
N ASN A 550 20.86 -13.02 11.40
CA ASN A 550 21.63 -11.80 11.13
C ASN A 550 22.93 -12.11 10.36
N ALA A 551 22.90 -11.91 9.05
CA ALA A 551 24.06 -12.01 8.18
C ALA A 551 24.92 -10.74 8.13
N ASN A 552 24.50 -9.65 8.81
CA ASN A 552 25.14 -8.32 8.73
C ASN A 552 25.31 -7.65 10.10
N PRO A 553 25.93 -8.33 11.08
CA PRO A 553 25.99 -7.91 12.47
C PRO A 553 26.86 -6.68 12.75
N GLU A 554 27.59 -6.16 11.76
CA GLU A 554 28.39 -4.95 11.88
C GLU A 554 27.54 -3.67 11.72
N GLN A 555 26.30 -3.81 11.28
CA GLN A 555 25.41 -2.66 11.08
C GLN A 555 24.61 -2.33 12.35
N PRO A 556 24.28 -1.06 12.59
CA PRO A 556 23.55 -0.65 13.79
C PRO A 556 22.14 -1.23 13.85
N ILE A 557 21.84 -1.97 14.92
CA ILE A 557 20.52 -2.48 15.24
C ILE A 557 20.24 -2.28 16.74
N ASP A 558 18.98 -2.10 17.07
CA ASP A 558 18.48 -1.97 18.44
C ASP A 558 17.17 -2.76 18.57
N LEU A 559 17.29 -4.02 19.00
CA LEU A 559 16.21 -4.98 19.13
C LEU A 559 15.96 -5.24 20.61
N ASP A 560 14.75 -5.02 21.09
CA ASP A 560 14.37 -5.28 22.48
C ASP A 560 12.83 -5.35 22.63
N TYR A 561 12.35 -6.08 23.63
CA TYR A 561 10.92 -6.32 23.86
C TYR A 561 10.22 -7.05 22.71
N ASP A 562 10.91 -7.88 21.96
CA ASP A 562 10.30 -8.74 20.94
C ASP A 562 10.13 -10.18 21.48
N ASP A 563 9.18 -10.92 20.95
CA ASP A 563 9.10 -12.38 21.20
C ASP A 563 9.79 -13.14 20.09
N LEU A 564 10.73 -13.98 20.46
CA LEU A 564 11.54 -14.78 19.57
C LEU A 564 11.15 -16.25 19.69
N TYR A 565 10.49 -16.80 18.68
CA TYR A 565 10.05 -18.18 18.68
C TYR A 565 10.56 -18.95 17.45
N THR A 566 10.90 -20.21 17.60
CA THR A 566 11.21 -21.10 16.48
C THR A 566 10.61 -22.48 16.72
N THR A 567 10.15 -23.10 15.64
CA THR A 567 9.74 -24.51 15.67
C THR A 567 10.92 -25.47 15.60
N ARG A 568 12.14 -24.97 15.32
CA ARG A 568 13.37 -25.74 15.20
C ARG A 568 14.09 -25.82 16.55
N PRO A 569 14.13 -27.00 17.20
CA PRO A 569 14.71 -27.11 18.53
C PRO A 569 16.24 -26.81 18.55
N GLY A 570 16.63 -25.91 19.47
CA GLY A 570 18.05 -25.60 19.70
C GLY A 570 18.66 -24.64 18.67
N GLU A 571 17.84 -23.89 17.92
CA GLU A 571 18.31 -22.93 16.92
C GLU A 571 17.46 -21.65 16.97
N LEU A 572 17.58 -20.88 18.07
CA LEU A 572 16.76 -19.67 18.24
C LEU A 572 17.20 -18.54 17.30
N ALA A 573 18.49 -18.31 17.19
CA ALA A 573 19.01 -17.25 16.33
C ALA A 573 20.33 -17.66 15.65
N TRP A 574 20.62 -17.00 14.52
CA TRP A 574 21.87 -17.15 13.80
C TRP A 574 22.56 -15.79 13.64
N TRP A 575 23.90 -15.76 13.89
CA TRP A 575 24.70 -14.53 13.87
C TRP A 575 26.03 -14.72 13.18
N SER A 576 26.27 -14.11 12.04
CA SER A 576 27.37 -14.47 11.11
C SER A 576 28.78 -14.21 11.63
N ASN A 577 29.00 -13.27 12.56
CA ASN A 577 30.33 -12.89 13.06
C ASN A 577 30.77 -13.66 14.31
N LEU A 578 29.94 -14.52 14.88
CA LEU A 578 30.30 -15.33 16.05
C LEU A 578 31.03 -16.61 15.62
N GLU A 579 31.90 -17.16 16.49
CA GLU A 579 32.63 -18.38 16.26
C GLU A 579 31.67 -19.58 16.14
N ASP A 580 30.76 -19.73 17.10
CA ASP A 580 29.57 -20.55 16.95
C ASP A 580 28.42 -19.62 16.54
N ARG A 581 27.99 -19.73 15.30
CA ARG A 581 26.99 -18.85 14.72
C ARG A 581 25.58 -19.13 15.20
N HIS A 582 25.34 -20.29 15.81
CA HIS A 582 24.05 -20.71 16.32
C HIS A 582 23.91 -20.32 17.79
N LEU A 583 22.86 -19.59 18.10
CA LEU A 583 22.45 -19.19 19.45
C LEU A 583 21.17 -19.97 19.77
N ASN A 584 21.28 -20.86 20.74
CA ASN A 584 20.20 -21.83 21.00
C ASN A 584 19.13 -21.30 21.95
N THR A 585 19.49 -20.27 22.72
CA THR A 585 18.62 -19.69 23.75
C THR A 585 18.66 -18.18 23.73
N LEU A 586 17.61 -17.56 24.25
CA LEU A 586 17.53 -16.10 24.44
C LEU A 586 18.71 -15.58 25.28
N SER A 587 19.09 -16.30 26.33
CA SER A 587 20.21 -15.90 27.19
C SER A 587 21.57 -15.91 26.46
N GLU A 588 21.77 -16.84 25.53
CA GLU A 588 22.96 -16.85 24.66
C GLU A 588 22.93 -15.65 23.71
N LEU A 589 21.80 -15.33 23.10
CA LEU A 589 21.62 -14.14 22.25
C LEU A 589 21.94 -12.87 23.01
N GLN A 590 21.32 -12.66 24.16
CA GLN A 590 21.53 -11.50 25.04
C GLN A 590 23.00 -11.34 25.43
N THR A 591 23.66 -12.44 25.83
CA THR A 591 25.07 -12.42 26.25
C THR A 591 26.01 -12.10 25.10
N ALA A 592 25.76 -12.67 23.91
CA ALA A 592 26.64 -12.55 22.76
C ALA A 592 26.49 -11.24 22.01
N THR A 593 25.29 -10.65 21.98
CA THR A 593 24.96 -9.52 21.11
C THR A 593 24.54 -8.27 21.84
N GLY A 594 24.07 -8.38 23.08
CA GLY A 594 23.47 -7.28 23.85
C GLY A 594 22.08 -6.90 23.39
N GLN A 595 21.48 -7.63 22.44
CA GLN A 595 20.13 -7.44 21.96
C GLN A 595 19.12 -8.18 22.82
N GLU A 596 17.85 -7.81 22.75
CA GLU A 596 16.70 -8.49 23.38
C GLU A 596 16.85 -8.67 24.90
N LEU A 597 17.38 -7.65 25.56
CA LEU A 597 17.59 -7.72 27.02
C LEU A 597 16.29 -7.90 27.80
N HIS A 598 15.17 -7.43 27.25
CA HIS A 598 13.81 -7.58 27.76
C HIS A 598 12.93 -8.43 26.82
N GLY A 599 13.54 -9.07 25.80
CA GLY A 599 12.84 -9.95 24.87
C GLY A 599 12.30 -11.21 25.53
N MET A 600 11.40 -11.88 24.86
CA MET A 600 10.80 -13.14 25.27
C MET A 600 11.18 -14.29 24.35
N ASN A 601 10.99 -15.51 24.81
CA ASN A 601 11.07 -16.74 24.00
C ASN A 601 9.90 -17.63 24.42
N ALA A 602 8.70 -17.18 24.11
CA ALA A 602 7.45 -17.86 24.40
C ALA A 602 6.87 -18.49 23.12
N LEU A 603 5.97 -19.46 23.28
CA LEU A 603 5.07 -19.80 22.19
C LEU A 603 4.12 -18.62 21.99
N PRO A 604 4.01 -18.02 20.79
CA PRO A 604 3.17 -16.83 20.61
C PRO A 604 1.73 -16.99 21.08
N GLY A 605 1.19 -18.20 21.01
CA GLY A 605 -0.16 -18.50 21.51
C GLY A 605 -1.24 -17.79 20.68
N PHE A 606 -1.09 -17.81 19.35
CA PHE A 606 -2.14 -17.32 18.45
C PHE A 606 -3.43 -18.14 18.58
N ALA A 607 -4.57 -17.48 18.38
CA ALA A 607 -5.89 -18.06 18.62
C ALA A 607 -6.22 -19.19 17.64
N ASP A 608 -6.07 -18.98 16.32
CA ASP A 608 -6.30 -20.02 15.29
C ASP A 608 -5.57 -19.68 13.99
N THR A 609 -4.30 -20.02 13.90
CA THR A 609 -3.48 -19.78 12.69
C THR A 609 -3.97 -20.52 11.45
N ALA A 610 -4.72 -21.63 11.63
CA ALA A 610 -5.27 -22.40 10.52
C ALA A 610 -6.40 -21.67 9.79
N SER A 611 -7.14 -20.82 10.49
CA SER A 611 -8.15 -19.93 9.90
C SER A 611 -7.60 -18.53 9.55
N GLY A 612 -6.33 -18.25 9.84
CA GLY A 612 -5.72 -16.93 9.65
C GLY A 612 -5.96 -15.97 10.83
N ASP A 613 -6.42 -16.48 11.98
CA ASP A 613 -6.58 -15.70 13.20
C ASP A 613 -5.27 -15.68 14.01
N TYR A 614 -4.53 -14.59 13.87
CA TYR A 614 -3.27 -14.32 14.55
C TYR A 614 -3.44 -13.38 15.76
N THR A 615 -4.64 -13.19 16.26
CA THR A 615 -4.86 -12.56 17.57
C THR A 615 -4.32 -13.48 18.67
N LEU A 616 -3.97 -12.92 19.83
CA LEU A 616 -3.48 -13.71 20.96
C LEU A 616 -4.66 -14.47 21.62
N ALA A 617 -4.43 -15.73 21.98
CA ALA A 617 -5.36 -16.47 22.84
C ALA A 617 -5.20 -16.01 24.30
N ASP A 618 -6.23 -16.23 25.11
CA ASP A 618 -6.28 -15.86 26.55
C ASP A 618 -5.15 -16.44 27.41
N SER A 619 -4.46 -17.47 26.92
CA SER A 619 -3.34 -18.12 27.58
C SER A 619 -1.96 -17.64 27.10
N SER A 620 -1.90 -16.70 26.17
CA SER A 620 -0.63 -16.19 25.64
C SER A 620 0.12 -15.42 26.72
N GLU A 621 1.42 -15.70 26.84
CA GLU A 621 2.33 -14.98 27.74
C GLU A 621 2.71 -13.59 27.18
N LEU A 622 2.33 -13.29 25.94
CA LEU A 622 2.64 -12.03 25.23
C LEU A 622 1.62 -10.92 25.55
N ILE A 623 0.53 -11.26 26.24
CA ILE A 623 -0.45 -10.29 26.72
C ILE A 623 0.17 -9.44 27.84
N ASP A 624 0.01 -8.10 27.77
CA ASP A 624 0.58 -7.13 28.71
C ASP A 624 2.13 -7.19 28.82
N ALA A 625 2.84 -7.72 27.81
CA ALA A 625 4.29 -7.96 27.87
C ALA A 625 5.12 -6.91 27.11
N GLY A 626 4.50 -6.03 26.36
CA GLY A 626 5.18 -5.04 25.53
C GLY A 626 5.57 -3.77 26.27
N LEU A 627 6.43 -2.98 25.61
CA LEU A 627 6.89 -1.67 26.05
C LEU A 627 5.90 -0.59 25.59
N VAL A 628 5.58 0.36 26.48
CA VAL A 628 4.83 1.57 26.09
C VAL A 628 5.70 2.46 25.22
N LEU A 629 5.25 2.71 23.99
CA LEU A 629 5.88 3.59 23.00
C LEU A 629 4.97 4.80 22.77
N PRO A 630 5.23 5.94 23.40
CA PRO A 630 4.35 7.11 23.33
C PRO A 630 4.06 7.53 21.87
N GLY A 631 2.79 7.79 21.56
CA GLY A 631 2.34 8.13 20.20
C GLY A 631 2.23 6.96 19.23
N ILE A 632 2.60 5.74 19.65
CA ILE A 632 2.54 4.53 18.82
C ILE A 632 1.46 3.54 19.33
N ASN A 633 1.46 3.29 20.63
CA ASN A 633 0.60 2.28 21.24
C ASN A 633 -0.15 2.78 22.49
N ASP A 634 -0.44 4.07 22.56
CA ASP A 634 -1.16 4.68 23.70
C ASP A 634 -2.59 4.14 23.86
N ASP A 635 -3.09 3.43 22.88
CA ASP A 635 -4.41 2.79 22.82
C ASP A 635 -4.43 1.35 23.36
N TYR A 636 -3.32 0.90 23.95
CA TYR A 636 -3.24 -0.47 24.49
C TYR A 636 -4.32 -0.78 25.53
N LEU A 637 -4.68 -2.05 25.60
CA LEU A 637 -5.63 -2.59 26.57
C LEU A 637 -4.86 -3.30 27.69
N GLY A 638 -5.43 -3.37 28.91
CA GLY A 638 -4.80 -4.09 30.01
C GLY A 638 -3.80 -3.24 30.81
N ASN A 639 -2.70 -3.86 31.26
CA ASN A 639 -1.69 -3.23 32.13
C ASN A 639 -0.49 -2.68 31.37
N ALA A 640 -0.22 -3.23 30.19
CA ALA A 640 0.81 -2.81 29.25
C ALA A 640 0.38 -3.23 27.83
N PRO A 641 1.04 -2.72 26.76
CA PRO A 641 0.79 -3.19 25.41
C PRO A 641 1.10 -4.68 25.26
N ASP A 642 0.41 -5.34 24.35
CA ASP A 642 0.73 -6.70 23.95
C ASP A 642 1.90 -6.70 22.95
N MET A 643 2.61 -7.82 22.83
CA MET A 643 3.53 -8.04 21.73
C MET A 643 2.78 -8.51 20.49
N GLY A 644 3.20 -8.04 19.31
CA GLY A 644 2.61 -8.38 18.01
C GLY A 644 1.60 -7.35 17.50
N ALA A 645 0.95 -7.72 16.39
CA ALA A 645 0.13 -6.79 15.60
C ALA A 645 -1.22 -6.42 16.25
N PHE A 646 -1.70 -7.24 17.17
CA PHE A 646 -3.04 -7.11 17.74
C PHE A 646 -3.00 -7.07 19.25
N GLU A 647 -3.75 -6.15 19.84
CA GLU A 647 -4.04 -6.14 21.26
C GLU A 647 -5.08 -7.25 21.61
N TYR A 648 -4.88 -7.92 22.70
CA TYR A 648 -5.81 -8.92 23.24
C TYR A 648 -7.05 -8.23 23.80
N GLU A 649 -8.17 -8.41 23.15
CA GLU A 649 -9.45 -7.82 23.55
C GLU A 649 -10.31 -8.74 24.43
N GLY A 650 -9.73 -9.82 24.94
CA GLY A 650 -10.43 -10.87 25.71
C GLY A 650 -11.11 -11.92 24.81
N TYR A 651 -11.49 -13.06 25.41
CA TYR A 651 -12.29 -14.10 24.73
C TYR A 651 -13.70 -13.58 24.45
N GLY A 652 -14.12 -13.58 23.18
CA GLY A 652 -15.42 -13.08 22.81
C GLY A 652 -15.56 -12.77 21.32
N PHE A 653 -16.44 -11.84 21.02
CA PHE A 653 -16.67 -11.40 19.65
C PHE A 653 -16.82 -9.88 19.58
N SER A 654 -16.56 -9.30 18.40
CA SER A 654 -16.94 -7.92 18.10
C SER A 654 -18.07 -7.85 17.09
N LEU A 655 -18.83 -6.75 17.16
CA LEU A 655 -19.90 -6.43 16.22
C LEU A 655 -19.62 -5.05 15.61
N SER A 656 -19.68 -4.96 14.29
CA SER A 656 -19.62 -3.69 13.56
C SER A 656 -20.67 -3.63 12.46
N ALA A 657 -20.91 -2.46 11.89
CA ALA A 657 -21.85 -2.27 10.78
C ALA A 657 -21.27 -1.32 9.73
N PHE A 658 -21.41 -1.72 8.46
CA PHE A 658 -21.01 -0.86 7.33
C PHE A 658 -22.09 -0.83 6.23
N PRO A 659 -22.41 0.34 5.69
CA PRO A 659 -22.10 1.66 6.30
C PRO A 659 -22.86 1.80 7.64
N ASN A 660 -22.36 2.60 8.60
CA ASN A 660 -23.04 2.82 9.85
C ASN A 660 -24.09 3.95 9.81
N LYS A 661 -24.15 4.69 8.69
CA LYS A 661 -25.12 5.78 8.45
C LYS A 661 -25.62 5.72 7.02
N GLN A 662 -26.93 5.84 6.84
CA GLN A 662 -27.54 5.93 5.52
C GLN A 662 -28.64 6.97 5.48
N ALA A 663 -28.92 7.49 4.29
CA ALA A 663 -30.05 8.37 4.00
C ALA A 663 -30.84 7.78 2.83
N ILE A 664 -32.18 7.67 3.00
CA ILE A 664 -33.09 7.14 1.99
C ILE A 664 -34.25 8.09 1.74
N LEU A 665 -34.86 7.98 0.59
CA LEU A 665 -36.13 8.64 0.30
C LEU A 665 -37.27 7.93 1.07
N PRO A 666 -38.42 8.62 1.31
CA PRO A 666 -39.61 7.97 1.83
C PRO A 666 -40.03 6.77 0.98
N SER A 667 -40.42 5.68 1.62
CA SER A 667 -40.67 4.36 1.01
C SER A 667 -39.42 3.70 0.38
N GLY A 668 -38.23 4.11 0.76
CA GLY A 668 -36.96 3.52 0.32
C GLY A 668 -36.45 2.45 1.24
N THR A 669 -35.37 1.79 0.81
CA THR A 669 -34.72 0.69 1.54
C THR A 669 -33.27 1.06 1.84
N ALA A 670 -32.81 0.80 3.07
CA ALA A 670 -31.41 0.85 3.48
C ALA A 670 -30.90 -0.55 3.79
N VAL A 671 -29.68 -0.88 3.37
CA VAL A 671 -29.05 -2.16 3.68
C VAL A 671 -27.72 -1.91 4.39
N TYR A 672 -27.54 -2.55 5.54
CA TYR A 672 -26.33 -2.52 6.35
C TYR A 672 -25.71 -3.91 6.39
N THR A 673 -24.41 -4.02 6.27
CA THR A 673 -23.69 -5.27 6.52
C THR A 673 -23.21 -5.26 7.96
N LEU A 674 -23.69 -6.19 8.77
CA LEU A 674 -23.21 -6.44 10.12
C LEU A 674 -22.06 -7.43 10.04
N SER A 675 -20.91 -7.09 10.59
CA SER A 675 -19.75 -7.97 10.66
C SER A 675 -19.52 -8.42 12.09
N LEU A 676 -19.51 -9.73 12.28
CA LEU A 676 -19.12 -10.39 13.54
C LEU A 676 -17.71 -10.92 13.36
N GLN A 677 -16.77 -10.54 14.23
CA GLN A 677 -15.41 -11.05 14.24
C GLN A 677 -15.18 -11.88 15.51
N SER A 678 -14.46 -12.99 15.39
CA SER A 678 -13.97 -13.78 16.52
C SER A 678 -12.84 -13.04 17.23
N ARG A 679 -12.76 -13.19 18.56
CA ARG A 679 -11.68 -12.68 19.41
C ARG A 679 -11.24 -13.78 20.36
N GLY A 680 -9.94 -13.96 20.52
CA GLY A 680 -9.37 -14.97 21.40
C GLY A 680 -9.83 -16.41 21.06
N GLY A 681 -10.08 -16.70 19.77
CA GLY A 681 -10.55 -18.02 19.33
C GLY A 681 -12.03 -18.32 19.66
N PHE A 682 -12.87 -17.29 19.79
CA PHE A 682 -14.29 -17.46 20.05
C PHE A 682 -15.02 -18.13 18.88
N THR A 683 -15.74 -19.23 19.15
CA THR A 683 -16.45 -20.04 18.14
C THR A 683 -17.92 -20.32 18.50
N ASP A 684 -18.43 -19.68 19.53
CA ASP A 684 -19.83 -19.88 19.94
C ASP A 684 -20.80 -19.10 19.05
N THR A 685 -22.05 -19.56 18.99
CA THR A 685 -23.10 -18.87 18.23
C THR A 685 -23.48 -17.55 18.89
N VAL A 686 -23.49 -16.48 18.11
CA VAL A 686 -23.95 -15.15 18.49
C VAL A 686 -25.36 -14.91 17.97
N GLN A 687 -26.25 -14.50 18.85
CA GLN A 687 -27.62 -14.11 18.53
C GLN A 687 -27.69 -12.61 18.28
N LEU A 688 -28.26 -12.20 17.16
CA LEU A 688 -28.45 -10.81 16.76
C LEU A 688 -29.89 -10.36 16.99
N THR A 689 -30.05 -9.18 17.56
CA THR A 689 -31.37 -8.54 17.74
C THR A 689 -31.27 -7.07 17.35
N VAL A 690 -32.29 -6.57 16.64
CA VAL A 690 -32.39 -5.17 16.24
C VAL A 690 -33.58 -4.51 16.92
N SER A 691 -33.33 -3.41 17.61
CA SER A 691 -34.41 -2.62 18.22
C SER A 691 -35.04 -1.71 17.17
N ASN A 692 -36.28 -2.02 16.76
CA ASN A 692 -36.99 -1.19 15.81
C ASN A 692 -37.51 0.10 16.50
N PRO A 693 -37.03 1.32 16.10
CA PRO A 693 -37.40 2.56 16.77
C PRO A 693 -38.75 3.13 16.32
N SER A 694 -39.37 2.58 15.27
CA SER A 694 -40.64 3.10 14.73
C SER A 694 -41.47 1.98 14.08
N PRO A 695 -42.81 1.98 14.28
CA PRO A 695 -43.67 1.06 13.55
C PRO A 695 -43.71 1.31 12.04
N ASP A 696 -43.22 2.46 11.58
CA ASP A 696 -43.15 2.82 10.16
C ASP A 696 -41.89 2.31 9.49
N LEU A 697 -41.03 1.58 10.21
CA LEU A 697 -39.87 0.87 9.66
C LEU A 697 -40.11 -0.65 9.71
N ILE A 698 -39.80 -1.33 8.62
CA ILE A 698 -39.75 -2.80 8.57
C ILE A 698 -38.30 -3.18 8.65
N VAL A 699 -37.91 -3.89 9.69
CA VAL A 699 -36.53 -4.31 9.96
C VAL A 699 -36.42 -5.82 9.80
N SER A 700 -35.47 -6.28 9.02
CA SER A 700 -35.20 -7.71 8.79
C SER A 700 -33.69 -7.99 8.73
N LEU A 701 -33.31 -9.11 9.35
CA LEU A 701 -31.97 -9.72 9.21
C LEU A 701 -32.07 -10.93 8.27
N ASP A 702 -31.07 -11.19 7.46
CA ASP A 702 -31.00 -12.42 6.66
C ASP A 702 -30.64 -13.65 7.53
N ALA A 703 -29.97 -13.43 8.67
CA ALA A 703 -29.75 -14.40 9.73
C ALA A 703 -29.84 -13.71 11.10
N ASP A 704 -30.56 -14.29 12.02
CA ASP A 704 -30.68 -13.80 13.42
C ASP A 704 -29.60 -14.40 14.34
N GLN A 705 -28.82 -15.34 13.85
CA GLN A 705 -27.68 -15.93 14.55
C GLN A 705 -26.57 -16.33 13.58
N ALA A 706 -25.33 -16.21 14.04
CA ALA A 706 -24.14 -16.59 13.26
C ALA A 706 -23.00 -16.98 14.19
N VAL A 707 -22.03 -17.73 13.65
CA VAL A 707 -20.76 -18.04 14.34
C VAL A 707 -19.69 -17.11 13.74
N PRO A 708 -19.01 -16.28 14.54
CA PRO A 708 -17.91 -15.45 14.04
C PRO A 708 -16.71 -16.30 13.53
N PRO A 709 -16.02 -15.86 12.45
CA PRO A 709 -16.29 -14.66 11.67
C PRO A 709 -17.50 -14.83 10.74
N ALA A 710 -18.37 -13.84 10.67
CA ALA A 710 -19.57 -13.89 9.83
C ALA A 710 -20.04 -12.48 9.40
N GLN A 711 -20.75 -12.42 8.28
CA GLN A 711 -21.46 -11.23 7.84
C GLN A 711 -22.95 -11.51 7.74
N VAL A 712 -23.77 -10.56 8.22
CA VAL A 712 -25.21 -10.65 8.22
C VAL A 712 -25.79 -9.36 7.61
N ALA A 713 -26.70 -9.50 6.64
CA ALA A 713 -27.35 -8.34 6.05
C ALA A 713 -28.56 -7.90 6.89
N LEU A 714 -28.56 -6.60 7.25
CA LEU A 714 -29.70 -5.95 7.89
C LEU A 714 -30.38 -5.04 6.87
N THR A 715 -31.63 -5.33 6.55
CA THR A 715 -32.45 -4.54 5.64
C THR A 715 -33.50 -3.76 6.43
N ILE A 716 -33.61 -2.46 6.14
CA ILE A 716 -34.60 -1.57 6.74
C ILE A 716 -35.41 -0.90 5.63
N GLU A 717 -36.69 -1.18 5.58
CA GLU A 717 -37.61 -0.57 4.63
C GLU A 717 -38.47 0.50 5.34
N ASP A 718 -38.55 1.67 4.76
CA ASP A 718 -39.40 2.76 5.23
C ASP A 718 -40.79 2.66 4.61
N THR A 719 -41.83 2.89 5.41
CA THR A 719 -43.24 2.82 4.95
C THR A 719 -43.91 4.22 4.92
N HIS A 720 -43.17 5.29 5.18
CA HIS A 720 -43.76 6.63 5.12
C HIS A 720 -44.14 7.02 3.71
N ALA A 721 -45.30 7.66 3.56
CA ALA A 721 -45.67 8.24 2.26
C ALA A 721 -44.86 9.50 1.91
N ALA A 722 -44.43 9.61 0.64
CA ALA A 722 -43.78 10.82 0.15
C ALA A 722 -44.82 11.99 -0.09
N PRO A 723 -44.43 13.27 0.10
CA PRO A 723 -43.10 13.74 0.52
C PRO A 723 -42.97 13.90 2.04
N LEU A 724 -41.76 13.68 2.56
CA LEU A 724 -41.37 14.06 3.93
C LEU A 724 -40.42 15.25 3.86
N PRO A 725 -40.92 16.48 3.91
CA PRO A 725 -40.09 17.68 3.76
C PRO A 725 -39.16 17.93 4.94
N VAL A 726 -39.46 17.35 6.10
CA VAL A 726 -38.60 17.34 7.28
C VAL A 726 -38.11 15.90 7.43
N GLY A 727 -36.78 15.67 7.38
CA GLY A 727 -36.20 14.33 7.54
C GLY A 727 -36.44 13.76 8.93
N LEU A 728 -36.72 12.47 8.99
CA LEU A 728 -36.82 11.70 10.23
C LEU A 728 -35.51 10.98 10.47
N PHE A 729 -34.86 11.28 11.58
CA PHE A 729 -33.58 10.66 11.96
C PHE A 729 -33.82 9.56 13.01
N TYR A 730 -33.37 8.36 12.71
CA TYR A 730 -33.48 7.21 13.57
C TYR A 730 -32.10 6.74 14.04
N THR A 731 -31.99 6.47 15.34
CA THR A 731 -30.89 5.69 15.92
C THR A 731 -31.42 4.28 16.18
N ILE A 732 -30.79 3.27 15.63
CA ILE A 732 -31.26 1.88 15.64
C ILE A 732 -30.21 1.03 16.35
N PRO A 733 -30.45 0.65 17.61
CA PRO A 733 -29.58 -0.25 18.36
C PRO A 733 -29.61 -1.66 17.79
N ILE A 734 -28.45 -2.26 17.66
CA ILE A 734 -28.25 -3.67 17.32
C ILE A 734 -27.50 -4.29 18.46
N THR A 735 -28.07 -5.37 19.03
CA THR A 735 -27.48 -6.12 20.13
C THR A 735 -27.10 -7.51 19.64
N ALA A 736 -25.87 -7.89 19.92
CA ALA A 736 -25.34 -9.23 19.71
C ALA A 736 -25.05 -9.88 21.05
N THR A 737 -25.47 -11.13 21.27
CA THR A 737 -25.30 -11.84 22.53
C THR A 737 -24.85 -13.28 22.34
N SER A 738 -23.95 -13.74 23.21
CA SER A 738 -23.59 -15.16 23.33
C SER A 738 -23.21 -15.47 24.79
N GLY A 739 -24.00 -16.26 25.46
CA GLY A 739 -23.86 -16.45 26.91
C GLY A 739 -23.98 -15.12 27.67
N ASP A 740 -22.97 -14.80 28.47
CA ASP A 740 -22.88 -13.55 29.25
C ASP A 740 -22.27 -12.39 28.43
N LEU A 741 -21.75 -12.66 27.22
CA LEU A 741 -21.14 -11.65 26.37
C LEU A 741 -22.23 -10.86 25.62
N ILE A 742 -22.15 -9.54 25.69
CA ILE A 742 -23.09 -8.63 25.03
C ILE A 742 -22.33 -7.51 24.34
N GLN A 743 -22.59 -7.32 23.05
CA GLN A 743 -22.12 -6.18 22.27
C GLN A 743 -23.33 -5.39 21.75
N VAL A 744 -23.24 -4.06 21.82
CA VAL A 744 -24.30 -3.16 21.33
C VAL A 744 -23.68 -2.08 20.47
N ILE A 745 -24.17 -1.95 19.24
CA ILE A 745 -23.81 -0.85 18.35
C ILE A 745 -25.05 -0.07 17.91
N ASN A 746 -24.84 1.14 17.42
CA ASN A 746 -25.90 1.95 16.84
C ASN A 746 -25.61 2.19 15.36
N ILE A 747 -26.63 1.99 14.51
CA ILE A 747 -26.65 2.49 13.15
C ILE A 747 -27.62 3.68 13.05
N TYR A 748 -27.45 4.48 12.02
CA TYR A 748 -28.20 5.72 11.86
C TYR A 748 -28.88 5.75 10.49
N LEU A 749 -30.17 6.09 10.47
CA LEU A 749 -30.96 6.20 9.26
C LEU A 749 -31.67 7.55 9.21
N LEU A 750 -31.50 8.27 8.10
CA LEU A 750 -32.27 9.47 7.77
C LEU A 750 -33.28 9.13 6.67
N VAL A 751 -34.55 9.31 6.92
CA VAL A 751 -35.64 9.13 5.96
C VAL A 751 -36.18 10.48 5.51
N GLY A 752 -36.13 10.77 4.22
CA GLY A 752 -36.57 12.06 3.67
C GLY A 752 -35.69 13.23 4.11
N GLY A 753 -36.20 14.46 3.98
CA GLY A 753 -35.45 15.67 4.29
C GLY A 753 -34.43 16.03 3.20
N LYS A 754 -33.71 17.15 3.39
CA LYS A 754 -32.56 17.54 2.61
C LYS A 754 -31.35 17.58 3.54
N GLN A 755 -30.31 16.82 3.24
CA GLN A 755 -29.03 16.97 3.92
C GLN A 755 -28.40 18.29 3.46
N VAL A 756 -28.40 19.29 4.34
CA VAL A 756 -27.74 20.56 4.08
C VAL A 756 -26.41 20.57 4.80
N TYR A 757 -25.32 20.49 4.07
CA TYR A 757 -24.00 20.84 4.60
C TYR A 757 -23.95 22.37 4.70
N LEU A 758 -23.98 22.90 5.91
CA LEU A 758 -23.66 24.30 6.14
C LEU A 758 -22.13 24.44 6.08
N PRO A 759 -21.59 25.20 5.12
CA PRO A 759 -20.17 25.54 5.20
C PRO A 759 -19.98 26.39 6.46
N LEU A 760 -19.07 25.97 7.33
CA LEU A 760 -18.59 26.79 8.43
C LEU A 760 -17.95 28.05 7.82
N ALA A 761 -18.68 29.17 7.84
CA ALA A 761 -18.12 30.43 7.49
C ALA A 761 -17.17 30.86 8.61
N TYR A 762 -15.87 30.76 8.37
CA TYR A 762 -14.89 31.44 9.21
C TYR A 762 -15.05 32.95 9.11
N LYS A 763 -15.23 33.59 10.26
CA LYS A 763 -14.99 35.04 10.45
C LYS A 763 -13.55 35.25 10.89
#